data_82872b6b4b79486fc92bf99fb4a8bc36
#
_entry.id   82872b6b4b79486fc92bf99fb4a8bc36
#
_cell.length_a   1.000
_cell.length_b   1.000
_cell.length_c   1.000
_cell.angle_alpha   90.00
_cell.angle_beta   90.00
_cell.angle_gamma   90.00
#
_symmetry.space_group_name_H-M   'P 1'
#
loop_
_entity.id
_entity.type
_entity.pdbx_description
1 polymer ?
#
loop_
_entity_poly.entity_id
_entity_poly.type
_entity_poly.pdbx_seq_one_letter_code
_entity_poly.pdbx_strand_id
1 'polypeptide(L)'
;NIRPSEREAFAEAGISTLVELSTRKEPVVDVHEEKLQRLTRQAALQVQSRTHPDDLPAFELVEATEDPVYGHGFSLMPEPNEGDIFFDFEGHPFWTAKDELFFLSGLYLVNEKGEWAYEAIWAHNLDQQKKMIKDLVEFFSQRREQYPNYHVYHYNHTERSSLERLTAGTESEVLFAKLIEGGLFVDLFNVARNALAVGTESYGLKHLEKLSGFTRHGDIEGGAGAVVEYEEWMKTGDAKILDSIAGYNDDDVQATKALRDWLVSQRPIDLEWRDPVMEVQEFELDTDELVERLKNFGEGSPEALLADLLNYWRRERSAYTTPKFIECASDFGTLYDNPEFIANLSLVSPIESTHNRTGAEIKQAIFTWSAQALSPAFTKQVTVLFTGVGVEHGYGYIKEFDLENRTLTMTWPEPHDASGAVPSVLTIDDYVSPRDKPGVLFHLAEQILDGTVVNPPNPVSMALLAGAPPKFTSGNGPVNGLFSEDLDEMQRWAVELDESYVAIQGPPGTGKTYSGSRIIYSLIKAGKRVGITAMSHAAIDNLMSATYELFKENDELHLVQILRQGQKPKEGALPGVKYSPKAEDLESTKYNLLAGTTWMWSRPGLRAYPVDVLVVDEAGQLALADAIAATNAARNLILLGDPLQLAHVSQAEHPNGSGASVLEHVLKGHATIAPSDGVFISVTRRMHPDVCAFISGQIYEGRLTSHASCAVQNTDVGTGLRWLNVDHVDCSTESQVEADVVAEQIRSLLGTKWTNQKGEQWKLEPRDFMVVAPYNDQVNLIKSMFNRDEQLRGVQVGTVDKFQGQEAPVVFFTMTTSTAEDMPRGPEFLFSRNRLNVAISRARCLAFLVCTDELLNARARDIEEMRLIATLSAFVEYVQATN
;
A
#
# COMPACT_ATOMS: atom_id res chain seq x y z
N ASN A 1 -12.08 -11.06 18.82
CA ASN A 1 -11.03 -10.34 19.60
C ASN A 1 -11.65 -9.15 20.33
N ILE A 2 -11.21 -8.92 21.57
CA ILE A 2 -11.60 -7.78 22.41
C ILE A 2 -10.50 -6.72 22.28
N ARG A 3 -10.85 -5.47 21.98
CA ARG A 3 -9.90 -4.35 21.88
C ARG A 3 -9.43 -3.90 23.27
N PRO A 4 -8.28 -3.24 23.42
CA PRO A 4 -7.83 -2.69 24.71
C PRO A 4 -8.86 -1.77 25.36
N SER A 5 -9.49 -0.85 24.61
CA SER A 5 -10.55 0.05 25.10
C SER A 5 -11.81 -0.70 25.57
N GLU A 6 -12.18 -1.78 24.92
CA GLU A 6 -13.30 -2.62 25.33
C GLU A 6 -12.95 -3.44 26.57
N ARG A 7 -11.68 -3.88 26.70
CA ARG A 7 -11.18 -4.55 27.89
C ARG A 7 -11.27 -3.63 29.11
N GLU A 8 -10.96 -2.34 28.95
CA GLU A 8 -11.16 -1.32 29.98
C GLU A 8 -12.63 -1.14 30.31
N ALA A 9 -13.50 -1.01 29.30
CA ALA A 9 -14.95 -0.90 29.49
C ALA A 9 -15.54 -2.14 30.19
N PHE A 10 -15.07 -3.34 29.86
CA PHE A 10 -15.44 -4.57 30.57
C PHE A 10 -14.95 -4.57 32.02
N ALA A 11 -13.70 -4.14 32.27
CA ALA A 11 -13.17 -4.05 33.62
C ALA A 11 -13.92 -3.03 34.50
N GLU A 12 -14.27 -1.87 33.95
CA GLU A 12 -15.12 -0.88 34.62
C GLU A 12 -16.53 -1.40 34.91
N ALA A 13 -17.06 -2.26 34.02
CA ALA A 13 -18.34 -2.94 34.22
C ALA A 13 -18.27 -4.15 35.18
N GLY A 14 -17.07 -4.41 35.76
CA GLY A 14 -16.81 -5.54 36.68
C GLY A 14 -16.66 -6.90 36.00
N ILE A 15 -16.31 -6.90 34.72
CA ILE A 15 -16.10 -8.13 33.92
C ILE A 15 -14.60 -8.26 33.66
N SER A 16 -13.94 -9.22 34.33
CA SER A 16 -12.50 -9.48 34.22
C SER A 16 -12.15 -10.89 33.75
N THR A 17 -13.17 -11.76 33.67
CA THR A 17 -12.99 -13.15 33.27
C THR A 17 -13.97 -13.59 32.17
N LEU A 18 -13.59 -14.62 31.43
CA LEU A 18 -14.45 -15.25 30.41
C LEU A 18 -15.77 -15.74 30.98
N VAL A 19 -15.75 -16.26 32.22
CA VAL A 19 -16.94 -16.75 32.92
C VAL A 19 -17.91 -15.60 33.25
N GLU A 20 -17.41 -14.47 33.70
CA GLU A 20 -18.22 -13.28 33.98
C GLU A 20 -18.84 -12.73 32.68
N LEU A 21 -18.05 -12.67 31.60
CA LEU A 21 -18.55 -12.25 30.30
C LEU A 21 -19.62 -13.21 29.77
N SER A 22 -19.45 -14.52 29.92
CA SER A 22 -20.39 -15.55 29.44
C SER A 22 -21.82 -15.44 30.00
N THR A 23 -21.99 -14.79 31.13
CA THR A 23 -23.28 -14.63 31.82
C THR A 23 -23.86 -13.21 31.74
N ARG A 24 -23.12 -12.29 31.08
CA ARG A 24 -23.53 -10.88 31.01
C ARG A 24 -24.78 -10.70 30.14
N LYS A 25 -25.78 -9.98 30.66
CA LYS A 25 -27.04 -9.64 29.97
C LYS A 25 -27.27 -8.13 29.88
N GLU A 26 -26.59 -7.34 30.72
CA GLU A 26 -26.78 -5.89 30.78
C GLU A 26 -25.81 -5.22 29.82
N PRO A 27 -26.19 -4.11 29.17
CA PRO A 27 -25.31 -3.33 28.31
C PRO A 27 -24.02 -2.92 29.02
N VAL A 28 -22.95 -2.78 28.27
CA VAL A 28 -21.68 -2.20 28.73
C VAL A 28 -21.47 -0.90 27.99
N VAL A 29 -21.12 0.15 28.73
CA VAL A 29 -20.86 1.49 28.15
C VAL A 29 -19.70 1.34 27.15
N ASP A 30 -19.79 2.03 26.03
CA ASP A 30 -18.81 2.03 24.94
C ASP A 30 -18.61 0.69 24.21
N VAL A 31 -19.49 -0.30 24.45
CA VAL A 31 -19.53 -1.56 23.69
C VAL A 31 -20.89 -1.67 22.99
N HIS A 32 -20.88 -1.84 21.67
CA HIS A 32 -22.11 -1.97 20.88
C HIS A 32 -22.90 -3.24 21.30
N GLU A 33 -24.23 -3.14 21.37
CA GLU A 33 -25.08 -4.22 21.89
C GLU A 33 -24.92 -5.55 21.12
N GLU A 34 -24.92 -5.51 19.80
CA GLU A 34 -24.75 -6.72 18.96
C GLU A 34 -23.37 -7.36 19.17
N LYS A 35 -22.34 -6.54 19.33
CA LYS A 35 -20.99 -7.02 19.63
C LYS A 35 -20.93 -7.66 21.01
N LEU A 36 -21.54 -7.02 22.02
CA LEU A 36 -21.63 -7.58 23.37
C LEU A 36 -22.33 -8.94 23.36
N GLN A 37 -23.45 -9.06 22.64
CA GLN A 37 -24.18 -10.33 22.48
C GLN A 37 -23.30 -11.40 21.84
N ARG A 38 -22.56 -11.07 20.77
CA ARG A 38 -21.63 -11.99 20.10
C ARG A 38 -20.49 -12.44 21.04
N LEU A 39 -19.86 -11.49 21.76
CA LEU A 39 -18.77 -11.80 22.69
C LEU A 39 -19.28 -12.65 23.88
N THR A 40 -20.47 -12.36 24.40
CA THR A 40 -21.10 -13.15 25.46
C THR A 40 -21.42 -14.57 25.00
N ARG A 41 -21.96 -14.72 23.79
CA ARG A 41 -22.22 -16.03 23.16
C ARG A 41 -20.93 -16.83 22.98
N GLN A 42 -19.90 -16.19 22.41
CA GLN A 42 -18.58 -16.79 22.23
C GLN A 42 -17.96 -17.24 23.56
N ALA A 43 -18.02 -16.38 24.58
CA ALA A 43 -17.53 -16.70 25.92
C ALA A 43 -18.28 -17.89 26.54
N ALA A 44 -19.61 -17.97 26.37
CA ALA A 44 -20.41 -19.08 26.88
C ALA A 44 -20.01 -20.43 26.26
N LEU A 45 -19.83 -20.46 24.92
CA LEU A 45 -19.36 -21.64 24.21
C LEU A 45 -17.94 -22.07 24.64
N GLN A 46 -17.02 -21.11 24.82
CA GLN A 46 -15.66 -21.39 25.31
C GLN A 46 -15.68 -21.95 26.74
N VAL A 47 -16.50 -21.42 27.62
CA VAL A 47 -16.66 -21.95 28.99
C VAL A 47 -17.24 -23.38 28.93
N GLN A 48 -18.23 -23.62 28.08
CA GLN A 48 -18.79 -24.94 27.88
C GLN A 48 -17.76 -25.94 27.40
N SER A 49 -16.98 -25.60 26.37
CA SER A 49 -15.94 -26.47 25.84
C SER A 49 -14.84 -26.76 26.88
N ARG A 50 -14.45 -25.78 27.69
CA ARG A 50 -13.45 -25.98 28.78
C ARG A 50 -13.94 -26.86 29.92
N THR A 51 -15.22 -26.86 30.19
CA THR A 51 -15.82 -27.71 31.24
C THR A 51 -16.00 -29.18 30.79
N HIS A 52 -15.98 -29.43 29.48
CA HIS A 52 -16.13 -30.76 28.87
C HIS A 52 -15.02 -30.97 27.82
N PRO A 53 -13.74 -31.06 28.22
CA PRO A 53 -12.60 -31.08 27.29
C PRO A 53 -12.53 -32.35 26.43
N ASP A 54 -13.17 -33.41 26.83
CA ASP A 54 -13.22 -34.69 26.10
C ASP A 54 -14.34 -34.70 25.02
N ASP A 55 -15.27 -33.74 25.04
CA ASP A 55 -16.33 -33.59 24.05
C ASP A 55 -15.86 -32.79 22.85
N LEU A 56 -16.63 -32.82 21.76
CA LEU A 56 -16.44 -31.92 20.64
C LEU A 56 -16.64 -30.48 21.08
N PRO A 57 -15.88 -29.49 20.48
CA PRO A 57 -16.08 -28.10 20.80
C PRO A 57 -17.53 -27.66 20.66
N ALA A 58 -18.06 -26.99 21.67
CA ALA A 58 -19.42 -26.47 21.62
C ALA A 58 -19.52 -25.47 20.47
N PHE A 59 -20.59 -25.51 19.69
CA PHE A 59 -20.80 -24.55 18.61
C PHE A 59 -22.29 -24.22 18.47
N GLU A 60 -22.55 -23.08 17.84
CA GLU A 60 -23.87 -22.64 17.41
C GLU A 60 -23.79 -22.08 15.99
N LEU A 61 -24.84 -22.29 15.21
CA LEU A 61 -24.96 -21.65 13.91
C LEU A 61 -25.32 -20.17 14.10
N VAL A 62 -24.68 -19.30 13.35
CA VAL A 62 -25.12 -17.91 13.23
C VAL A 62 -26.39 -17.92 12.36
N GLU A 63 -27.52 -17.43 12.88
CA GLU A 63 -28.76 -17.39 12.12
C GLU A 63 -28.57 -16.59 10.83
N ALA A 64 -28.95 -17.21 9.70
CA ALA A 64 -29.10 -16.50 8.46
C ALA A 64 -30.25 -15.50 8.60
N THR A 65 -30.04 -14.26 8.16
CA THR A 65 -31.10 -13.25 8.11
C THR A 65 -32.19 -13.66 7.12
N GLU A 66 -33.45 -13.21 7.29
CA GLU A 66 -34.55 -13.50 6.34
C GLU A 66 -34.18 -13.07 4.89
N ASP A 67 -33.37 -12.02 4.74
CA ASP A 67 -32.75 -11.60 3.49
C ASP A 67 -31.22 -11.82 3.57
N PRO A 68 -30.68 -12.96 3.08
CA PRO A 68 -29.27 -13.26 3.16
C PRO A 68 -28.46 -12.24 2.34
N VAL A 69 -27.58 -11.52 3.01
CA VAL A 69 -26.64 -10.63 2.34
C VAL A 69 -25.59 -11.49 1.63
N TYR A 70 -25.36 -11.23 0.35
CA TYR A 70 -24.34 -11.94 -0.43
C TYR A 70 -22.98 -11.86 0.29
N GLY A 71 -22.31 -13.03 0.35
CA GLY A 71 -20.98 -13.12 0.93
C GLY A 71 -20.93 -13.40 2.43
N HIS A 72 -22.07 -13.61 3.11
CA HIS A 72 -22.08 -13.94 4.53
C HIS A 72 -22.27 -15.44 4.81
N GLY A 73 -21.42 -15.98 5.67
CA GLY A 73 -21.56 -17.31 6.25
C GLY A 73 -21.76 -18.42 5.20
N PHE A 74 -22.84 -19.17 5.33
CA PHE A 74 -23.17 -20.27 4.42
C PHE A 74 -23.53 -19.83 3.00
N SER A 75 -23.89 -18.56 2.75
CA SER A 75 -24.11 -18.05 1.39
C SER A 75 -22.83 -17.92 0.56
N LEU A 76 -21.65 -18.02 1.19
CA LEU A 76 -20.37 -18.13 0.49
C LEU A 76 -20.12 -19.52 -0.10
N MET A 77 -20.89 -20.53 0.28
CA MET A 77 -20.66 -21.90 -0.15
C MET A 77 -21.32 -22.19 -1.48
N PRO A 78 -20.55 -22.58 -2.51
CA PRO A 78 -21.11 -23.14 -3.73
C PRO A 78 -21.62 -24.58 -3.50
N GLU A 79 -22.48 -25.06 -4.40
CA GLU A 79 -22.92 -26.44 -4.40
C GLU A 79 -21.74 -27.40 -4.62
N PRO A 80 -21.54 -28.42 -3.77
CA PRO A 80 -20.46 -29.40 -3.94
C PRO A 80 -20.48 -30.08 -5.30
N ASN A 81 -19.32 -30.26 -5.90
CA ASN A 81 -19.16 -30.85 -7.22
C ASN A 81 -18.13 -32.00 -7.21
N GLU A 82 -18.30 -32.97 -8.09
CA GLU A 82 -17.35 -34.10 -8.23
C GLU A 82 -15.97 -33.63 -8.70
N GLY A 83 -15.89 -32.48 -9.35
CA GLY A 83 -14.63 -31.85 -9.78
C GLY A 83 -13.87 -31.10 -8.68
N ASP A 84 -14.46 -30.90 -7.50
CA ASP A 84 -13.86 -30.10 -6.41
C ASP A 84 -12.45 -30.56 -6.04
N ILE A 85 -11.62 -29.59 -5.68
CA ILE A 85 -10.23 -29.78 -5.25
C ILE A 85 -10.06 -29.15 -3.86
N PHE A 86 -9.31 -29.83 -2.97
CA PHE A 86 -8.81 -29.27 -1.71
C PHE A 86 -7.32 -29.05 -1.84
N PHE A 87 -6.86 -27.84 -1.53
CA PHE A 87 -5.57 -27.34 -1.93
C PHE A 87 -4.85 -26.69 -0.75
N ASP A 88 -3.55 -26.98 -0.61
CA ASP A 88 -2.67 -26.39 0.40
C ASP A 88 -1.21 -26.32 -0.06
N PHE A 89 -0.47 -25.32 0.44
CA PHE A 89 0.93 -25.10 0.17
C PHE A 89 1.82 -25.30 1.41
N GLU A 90 3.01 -25.91 1.20
CA GLU A 90 4.10 -25.82 2.16
C GLU A 90 5.26 -25.00 1.59
N GLY A 91 5.74 -24.02 2.35
CA GLY A 91 6.73 -23.07 1.88
C GLY A 91 7.86 -22.77 2.86
N HIS A 92 9.03 -22.41 2.31
CA HIS A 92 10.22 -21.97 3.04
C HIS A 92 10.37 -20.45 2.90
N PRO A 93 9.98 -19.64 3.90
CA PRO A 93 9.95 -18.19 3.79
C PRO A 93 11.35 -17.54 3.74
N PHE A 94 12.39 -18.25 4.17
CA PHE A 94 13.78 -17.77 4.21
C PHE A 94 14.66 -18.39 3.11
N TRP A 95 14.09 -18.75 1.95
CA TRP A 95 14.82 -19.41 0.88
C TRP A 95 15.96 -18.56 0.31
N THR A 96 15.66 -17.32 -0.07
CA THR A 96 16.66 -16.30 -0.41
C THR A 96 16.37 -14.98 0.29
N ALA A 97 17.20 -13.97 0.06
CA ALA A 97 16.97 -12.63 0.59
C ALA A 97 15.73 -11.90 -0.01
N LYS A 98 15.19 -12.43 -1.10
CA LYS A 98 14.07 -11.79 -1.85
C LYS A 98 12.94 -12.75 -2.17
N ASP A 99 13.19 -14.06 -2.15
CA ASP A 99 12.25 -15.04 -2.63
C ASP A 99 12.02 -16.11 -1.58
N GLU A 100 10.78 -16.44 -1.33
CA GLU A 100 10.35 -17.65 -0.66
C GLU A 100 10.26 -18.81 -1.65
N LEU A 101 10.34 -20.04 -1.17
CA LEU A 101 10.14 -21.24 -1.98
C LEU A 101 8.94 -22.02 -1.46
N PHE A 102 7.88 -22.11 -2.22
CA PHE A 102 6.85 -23.11 -2.01
C PHE A 102 7.36 -24.45 -2.55
N PHE A 103 7.82 -25.29 -1.63
CA PHE A 103 8.47 -26.55 -2.01
C PHE A 103 7.49 -27.69 -2.23
N LEU A 104 6.24 -27.58 -1.76
CA LEU A 104 5.19 -28.57 -1.92
C LEU A 104 3.83 -27.92 -2.19
N SER A 105 3.13 -28.44 -3.18
CA SER A 105 1.71 -28.18 -3.44
C SER A 105 0.93 -29.47 -3.28
N GLY A 106 0.00 -29.52 -2.34
CA GLY A 106 -0.87 -30.65 -2.08
C GLY A 106 -2.26 -30.48 -2.66
N LEU A 107 -2.72 -31.47 -3.39
CA LEU A 107 -4.07 -31.51 -3.96
C LEU A 107 -4.78 -32.78 -3.49
N TYR A 108 -6.00 -32.63 -2.97
CA TYR A 108 -6.88 -33.79 -2.70
C TYR A 108 -8.10 -33.70 -3.61
N LEU A 109 -8.25 -34.63 -4.51
CA LEU A 109 -9.21 -34.58 -5.62
C LEU A 109 -9.69 -35.98 -6.05
N VAL A 110 -10.75 -36.03 -6.86
CA VAL A 110 -11.19 -37.28 -7.49
C VAL A 110 -10.31 -37.51 -8.72
N ASN A 111 -9.61 -38.68 -8.73
CA ASN A 111 -8.71 -39.10 -9.80
C ASN A 111 -9.50 -39.73 -10.99
N GLU A 112 -8.78 -40.11 -12.04
CA GLU A 112 -9.39 -40.75 -13.23
C GLU A 112 -10.14 -42.07 -12.97
N LYS A 113 -9.91 -42.71 -11.80
CA LYS A 113 -10.61 -43.95 -11.41
C LYS A 113 -11.90 -43.66 -10.63
N GLY A 114 -12.20 -42.35 -10.37
CA GLY A 114 -13.36 -41.96 -9.55
C GLY A 114 -13.12 -42.09 -8.04
N GLU A 115 -11.87 -42.17 -7.60
CA GLU A 115 -11.48 -42.28 -6.20
C GLU A 115 -10.83 -41.02 -5.70
N TRP A 116 -11.12 -40.62 -4.45
CA TRP A 116 -10.40 -39.51 -3.80
C TRP A 116 -8.95 -39.91 -3.57
N ALA A 117 -8.02 -39.07 -4.01
CA ALA A 117 -6.59 -39.31 -3.90
C ALA A 117 -5.85 -38.01 -3.61
N TYR A 118 -4.77 -38.12 -2.84
CA TYR A 118 -3.82 -37.06 -2.60
C TYR A 118 -2.74 -37.07 -3.69
N GLU A 119 -2.42 -35.90 -4.20
CA GLU A 119 -1.34 -35.65 -5.17
C GLU A 119 -0.39 -34.59 -4.62
N ALA A 120 0.89 -34.96 -4.51
CA ALA A 120 1.97 -34.06 -4.06
C ALA A 120 2.80 -33.59 -5.26
N ILE A 121 2.92 -32.27 -5.45
CA ILE A 121 3.74 -31.66 -6.49
C ILE A 121 4.89 -30.92 -5.81
N TRP A 122 6.12 -31.39 -6.06
CA TRP A 122 7.33 -30.87 -5.43
C TRP A 122 8.07 -29.89 -6.31
N ALA A 123 8.63 -28.84 -5.69
CA ALA A 123 9.54 -27.87 -6.29
C ALA A 123 10.71 -27.61 -5.33
N HIS A 124 11.92 -27.98 -5.71
CA HIS A 124 13.11 -27.87 -4.85
C HIS A 124 14.01 -26.67 -5.20
N ASN A 125 13.56 -25.81 -6.09
CA ASN A 125 14.20 -24.54 -6.45
C ASN A 125 13.19 -23.63 -7.15
N LEU A 126 13.54 -22.37 -7.35
CA LEU A 126 12.66 -21.34 -7.92
C LEU A 126 12.22 -21.67 -9.37
N ASP A 127 13.06 -22.32 -10.19
CA ASP A 127 12.69 -22.69 -11.56
C ASP A 127 11.62 -23.80 -11.56
N GLN A 128 11.76 -24.79 -10.67
CA GLN A 128 10.75 -25.81 -10.47
C GLN A 128 9.46 -25.24 -9.90
N GLN A 129 9.55 -24.26 -8.99
CA GLN A 129 8.39 -23.53 -8.48
C GLN A 129 7.64 -22.80 -9.60
N LYS A 130 8.34 -22.05 -10.45
CA LYS A 130 7.73 -21.39 -11.62
C LYS A 130 6.98 -22.37 -12.50
N LYS A 131 7.59 -23.51 -12.77
CA LYS A 131 6.94 -24.59 -13.54
C LYS A 131 5.74 -25.17 -12.82
N MET A 132 5.83 -25.47 -11.53
CA MET A 132 4.74 -25.98 -10.70
C MET A 132 3.53 -25.04 -10.73
N ILE A 133 3.76 -23.73 -10.55
CA ILE A 133 2.69 -22.72 -10.56
C ILE A 133 2.01 -22.66 -11.94
N LYS A 134 2.79 -22.66 -13.02
CA LYS A 134 2.22 -22.73 -14.38
C LYS A 134 1.36 -23.95 -14.59
N ASP A 135 1.90 -25.13 -14.29
CA ASP A 135 1.20 -26.42 -14.47
C ASP A 135 -0.09 -26.48 -13.63
N LEU A 136 -0.08 -25.91 -12.41
CA LEU A 136 -1.26 -25.81 -11.54
C LEU A 136 -2.36 -24.93 -12.14
N VAL A 137 -2.00 -23.73 -12.62
CA VAL A 137 -2.99 -22.81 -13.20
C VAL A 137 -3.61 -23.38 -14.48
N GLU A 138 -2.78 -24.00 -15.34
CA GLU A 138 -3.26 -24.70 -16.52
C GLU A 138 -4.17 -25.89 -16.15
N PHE A 139 -3.81 -26.67 -15.13
CA PHE A 139 -4.61 -27.78 -14.63
C PHE A 139 -5.97 -27.29 -14.09
N PHE A 140 -6.00 -26.21 -13.32
CA PHE A 140 -7.26 -25.63 -12.82
C PHE A 140 -8.15 -25.17 -13.98
N SER A 141 -7.59 -24.56 -14.99
CA SER A 141 -8.34 -24.10 -16.16
C SER A 141 -8.90 -25.27 -16.97
N GLN A 142 -8.09 -26.29 -17.28
CA GLN A 142 -8.51 -27.48 -18.02
C GLN A 142 -9.57 -28.28 -17.27
N ARG A 143 -9.44 -28.39 -15.93
CA ARG A 143 -10.45 -29.08 -15.10
C ARG A 143 -11.80 -28.37 -15.16
N ARG A 144 -11.82 -27.03 -15.33
CA ARG A 144 -13.06 -26.25 -15.47
C ARG A 144 -13.82 -26.57 -16.78
N GLU A 145 -13.11 -26.95 -17.85
CA GLU A 145 -13.74 -27.43 -19.08
C GLU A 145 -14.48 -28.77 -18.87
N GLN A 146 -13.92 -29.64 -18.00
CA GLN A 146 -14.54 -30.94 -17.67
C GLN A 146 -15.63 -30.82 -16.61
N TYR A 147 -15.43 -29.94 -15.60
CA TYR A 147 -16.33 -29.71 -14.48
C TYR A 147 -16.62 -28.20 -14.35
N PRO A 148 -17.55 -27.62 -15.13
CA PRO A 148 -17.76 -26.17 -15.19
C PRO A 148 -18.04 -25.49 -13.84
N ASN A 149 -18.64 -26.22 -12.91
CA ASN A 149 -19.06 -25.72 -11.58
C ASN A 149 -18.20 -26.28 -10.44
N TYR A 150 -16.99 -26.74 -10.68
CA TYR A 150 -16.09 -27.14 -9.60
C TYR A 150 -15.40 -25.96 -8.95
N HIS A 151 -14.93 -26.16 -7.70
CA HIS A 151 -14.24 -25.16 -6.92
C HIS A 151 -12.95 -25.70 -6.32
N VAL A 152 -12.01 -24.79 -6.01
CA VAL A 152 -10.78 -25.05 -5.27
C VAL A 152 -10.98 -24.53 -3.85
N TYR A 153 -11.10 -25.44 -2.90
CA TYR A 153 -11.25 -25.12 -1.49
C TYR A 153 -9.88 -25.03 -0.82
N HIS A 154 -9.67 -23.99 -0.07
CA HIS A 154 -8.48 -23.78 0.75
C HIS A 154 -8.87 -23.23 2.14
N TYR A 155 -7.90 -23.17 3.03
CA TYR A 155 -8.15 -22.68 4.38
C TYR A 155 -7.28 -21.44 4.69
N ASN A 156 -7.91 -20.26 4.81
CA ASN A 156 -7.27 -18.96 4.90
C ASN A 156 -6.84 -18.41 3.51
N HIS A 157 -6.34 -17.18 3.49
CA HIS A 157 -6.07 -16.46 2.23
C HIS A 157 -4.70 -16.79 1.58
N THR A 158 -3.83 -17.51 2.30
CA THR A 158 -2.41 -17.70 1.92
C THR A 158 -2.24 -18.34 0.54
N GLU A 159 -2.98 -19.41 0.24
CA GLU A 159 -2.84 -20.18 -1.00
C GLU A 159 -3.19 -19.34 -2.22
N ARG A 160 -4.35 -18.66 -2.16
CA ARG A 160 -4.82 -17.78 -3.24
C ARG A 160 -3.89 -16.59 -3.44
N SER A 161 -3.53 -15.88 -2.36
CA SER A 161 -2.67 -14.69 -2.44
C SER A 161 -1.25 -15.03 -2.91
N SER A 162 -0.72 -16.19 -2.52
CA SER A 162 0.58 -16.67 -3.00
C SER A 162 0.54 -17.01 -4.49
N LEU A 163 -0.51 -17.67 -4.98
CA LEU A 163 -0.68 -17.91 -6.41
C LEU A 163 -0.81 -16.60 -7.20
N GLU A 164 -1.55 -15.62 -6.70
CA GLU A 164 -1.68 -14.31 -7.34
C GLU A 164 -0.32 -13.62 -7.47
N ARG A 165 0.49 -13.63 -6.43
CA ARG A 165 1.84 -13.08 -6.41
C ARG A 165 2.80 -13.85 -7.34
N LEU A 166 2.79 -15.19 -7.30
CA LEU A 166 3.69 -16.04 -8.09
C LEU A 166 3.33 -16.08 -9.59
N THR A 167 2.09 -15.80 -9.97
CA THR A 167 1.67 -15.68 -11.37
C THR A 167 1.92 -14.30 -11.94
N ALA A 168 2.03 -13.26 -11.11
CA ALA A 168 2.23 -11.88 -11.56
C ALA A 168 3.44 -11.76 -12.50
N GLY A 169 3.24 -11.16 -13.68
CA GLY A 169 4.26 -11.02 -14.72
C GLY A 169 4.60 -12.29 -15.51
N THR A 170 3.97 -13.42 -15.21
CA THR A 170 4.13 -14.66 -15.97
C THR A 170 3.05 -14.81 -17.05
N GLU A 171 3.21 -15.78 -17.93
CA GLU A 171 2.17 -16.16 -18.92
C GLU A 171 0.88 -16.65 -18.29
N SER A 172 0.90 -17.07 -17.02
CA SER A 172 -0.24 -17.57 -16.27
C SER A 172 -1.07 -16.46 -15.59
N GLU A 173 -0.58 -15.21 -15.53
CA GLU A 173 -1.23 -14.11 -14.78
C GLU A 173 -2.68 -13.87 -15.21
N VAL A 174 -2.90 -13.75 -16.51
CA VAL A 174 -4.24 -13.48 -17.05
C VAL A 174 -5.17 -14.65 -16.83
N LEU A 175 -4.69 -15.88 -17.09
CA LEU A 175 -5.48 -17.09 -16.88
C LEU A 175 -5.88 -17.24 -15.40
N PHE A 176 -4.94 -16.98 -14.49
CA PHE A 176 -5.20 -17.05 -13.06
C PHE A 176 -6.18 -15.97 -12.60
N ALA A 177 -6.02 -14.72 -13.10
CA ALA A 177 -6.97 -13.65 -12.82
C ALA A 177 -8.41 -14.03 -13.24
N LYS A 178 -8.60 -14.60 -14.43
CA LYS A 178 -9.90 -15.11 -14.88
C LYS A 178 -10.46 -16.22 -13.98
N LEU A 179 -9.63 -17.09 -13.43
CA LEU A 179 -10.07 -18.13 -12.47
C LEU A 179 -10.54 -17.53 -11.14
N ILE A 180 -9.82 -16.51 -10.62
CA ILE A 180 -10.23 -15.77 -9.42
C ILE A 180 -11.55 -15.05 -9.66
N GLU A 181 -11.61 -14.24 -10.71
CA GLU A 181 -12.79 -13.47 -11.11
C GLU A 181 -13.98 -14.39 -11.37
N GLY A 182 -13.74 -15.58 -11.92
CA GLY A 182 -14.72 -16.63 -12.08
C GLY A 182 -15.08 -17.39 -10.79
N GLY A 183 -14.67 -16.92 -9.60
CA GLY A 183 -15.06 -17.47 -8.29
C GLY A 183 -14.59 -18.88 -8.03
N LEU A 184 -13.51 -19.34 -8.68
CA LEU A 184 -13.02 -20.72 -8.52
C LEU A 184 -12.62 -21.04 -7.08
N PHE A 185 -12.03 -20.07 -6.35
CA PHE A 185 -11.47 -20.27 -5.02
C PHE A 185 -12.50 -20.06 -3.92
N VAL A 186 -12.51 -20.93 -2.92
CA VAL A 186 -13.41 -20.88 -1.75
C VAL A 186 -12.59 -20.97 -0.48
N ASP A 187 -12.52 -19.89 0.26
CA ASP A 187 -11.86 -19.84 1.57
C ASP A 187 -12.81 -20.31 2.67
N LEU A 188 -12.58 -21.52 3.17
CA LEU A 188 -13.41 -22.09 4.24
C LEU A 188 -13.23 -21.41 5.59
N PHE A 189 -12.13 -20.69 5.83
CA PHE A 189 -11.98 -19.88 7.03
C PHE A 189 -13.05 -18.78 7.08
N ASN A 190 -13.26 -18.07 5.97
CA ASN A 190 -14.27 -17.02 5.88
C ASN A 190 -15.70 -17.59 6.05
N VAL A 191 -15.99 -18.75 5.45
CA VAL A 191 -17.27 -19.43 5.65
C VAL A 191 -17.48 -19.75 7.13
N ALA A 192 -16.53 -20.45 7.76
CA ALA A 192 -16.65 -20.89 9.14
C ALA A 192 -16.76 -19.73 10.13
N ARG A 193 -15.93 -18.67 9.94
CA ARG A 193 -15.93 -17.50 10.82
C ARG A 193 -17.26 -16.75 10.83
N ASN A 194 -17.96 -16.71 9.71
CA ASN A 194 -19.22 -15.98 9.56
C ASN A 194 -20.46 -16.85 9.75
N ALA A 195 -20.35 -18.20 9.62
CA ALA A 195 -21.46 -19.13 9.79
C ALA A 195 -21.57 -19.72 11.20
N LEU A 196 -20.47 -19.69 11.97
CA LEU A 196 -20.38 -20.40 13.25
C LEU A 196 -19.91 -19.47 14.38
N ALA A 197 -20.46 -19.71 15.58
CA ALA A 197 -19.83 -19.36 16.85
C ALA A 197 -19.30 -20.66 17.47
N VAL A 198 -18.00 -20.75 17.77
CA VAL A 198 -17.36 -22.00 18.20
C VAL A 198 -16.59 -21.78 19.50
N GLY A 199 -16.71 -22.67 20.44
CA GLY A 199 -16.09 -22.65 21.77
C GLY A 199 -14.58 -23.00 21.77
N THR A 200 -13.85 -22.64 20.71
CA THR A 200 -12.39 -22.79 20.58
C THR A 200 -11.68 -21.44 20.80
N GLU A 201 -10.39 -21.47 21.06
CA GLU A 201 -9.57 -20.24 21.22
C GLU A 201 -9.27 -19.57 19.88
N SER A 202 -9.31 -20.33 18.78
CA SER A 202 -8.99 -19.86 17.44
C SER A 202 -9.89 -20.58 16.41
N TYR A 203 -10.12 -19.95 15.27
CA TYR A 203 -10.75 -20.54 14.09
C TYR A 203 -9.73 -21.21 13.14
N GLY A 204 -8.49 -21.48 13.60
CA GLY A 204 -7.51 -22.23 12.81
C GLY A 204 -7.99 -23.65 12.51
N LEU A 205 -7.58 -24.21 11.36
CA LEU A 205 -8.03 -25.52 10.86
C LEU A 205 -7.92 -26.62 11.93
N LYS A 206 -6.80 -26.72 12.66
CA LYS A 206 -6.55 -27.68 13.76
C LYS A 206 -7.55 -27.61 14.91
N HIS A 207 -8.25 -26.48 15.07
CA HIS A 207 -9.30 -26.33 16.06
C HIS A 207 -10.66 -26.75 15.50
N LEU A 208 -10.96 -26.38 14.24
CA LEU A 208 -12.27 -26.63 13.63
C LEU A 208 -12.41 -28.03 13.02
N GLU A 209 -11.32 -28.67 12.58
CA GLU A 209 -11.35 -30.05 12.06
C GLU A 209 -11.98 -31.06 13.04
N LYS A 210 -11.84 -30.78 14.35
CA LYS A 210 -12.46 -31.60 15.42
C LYS A 210 -13.97 -31.65 15.29
N LEU A 211 -14.63 -30.62 14.79
CA LEU A 211 -16.09 -30.57 14.57
C LEU A 211 -16.52 -31.59 13.51
N SER A 212 -15.67 -31.82 12.50
CA SER A 212 -15.92 -32.83 11.46
C SER A 212 -15.60 -34.27 11.89
N GLY A 213 -14.99 -34.46 13.07
CA GLY A 213 -14.50 -35.76 13.55
C GLY A 213 -13.24 -36.23 12.83
N PHE A 214 -12.56 -35.37 12.12
CA PHE A 214 -11.27 -35.67 11.46
C PHE A 214 -10.18 -35.94 12.51
N THR A 215 -9.30 -36.89 12.24
CA THR A 215 -8.17 -37.25 13.09
C THR A 215 -6.92 -37.32 12.24
N ARG A 216 -5.90 -36.56 12.57
CA ARG A 216 -4.60 -36.53 11.87
C ARG A 216 -3.82 -37.82 12.07
N HIS A 217 -3.02 -38.16 11.08
CA HIS A 217 -2.20 -39.38 11.07
C HIS A 217 -0.71 -39.10 11.30
N GLY A 218 -0.27 -37.83 11.09
CA GLY A 218 1.14 -37.38 11.15
C GLY A 218 1.53 -36.78 12.50
N ASP A 219 2.85 -36.74 12.77
CA ASP A 219 3.47 -36.26 14.01
C ASP A 219 4.00 -34.80 13.89
N ILE A 220 3.94 -34.14 12.73
CA ILE A 220 4.45 -32.77 12.51
C ILE A 220 3.55 -31.73 13.20
N GLU A 221 4.13 -30.93 14.08
CA GLU A 221 3.42 -29.86 14.78
C GLU A 221 3.50 -28.51 14.02
N GLY A 222 2.72 -28.35 12.94
CA GLY A 222 2.54 -27.09 12.22
C GLY A 222 3.52 -26.83 11.10
N GLY A 223 3.24 -25.82 10.27
CA GLY A 223 4.05 -25.45 9.08
C GLY A 223 5.51 -25.10 9.39
N ALA A 224 5.80 -24.51 10.56
CA ALA A 224 7.20 -24.30 11.00
C ALA A 224 7.97 -25.64 11.17
N GLY A 225 7.28 -26.72 11.56
CA GLY A 225 7.85 -28.06 11.61
C GLY A 225 8.20 -28.58 10.22
N ALA A 226 7.34 -28.38 9.23
CA ALA A 226 7.58 -28.78 7.84
C ALA A 226 8.82 -28.08 7.25
N VAL A 227 9.06 -26.79 7.54
CA VAL A 227 10.26 -26.06 7.14
C VAL A 227 11.53 -26.65 7.74
N VAL A 228 11.52 -26.95 9.05
CA VAL A 228 12.66 -27.55 9.74
C VAL A 228 12.98 -28.94 9.17
N GLU A 229 12.00 -29.76 8.92
CA GLU A 229 12.19 -31.06 8.29
C GLU A 229 12.67 -30.94 6.84
N TYR A 230 12.17 -29.97 6.07
CA TYR A 230 12.66 -29.74 4.73
C TYR A 230 14.13 -29.30 4.71
N GLU A 231 14.59 -28.46 5.64
CA GLU A 231 16.01 -28.13 5.82
C GLU A 231 16.85 -29.36 6.21
N GLU A 232 16.32 -30.27 7.03
CA GLU A 232 17.02 -31.50 7.38
C GLU A 232 17.11 -32.44 6.18
N TRP A 233 16.05 -32.53 5.35
CA TRP A 233 16.13 -33.24 4.11
C TRP A 233 17.20 -32.68 3.16
N MET A 234 17.30 -31.37 3.04
CA MET A 234 18.36 -30.74 2.22
C MET A 234 19.76 -31.11 2.66
N LYS A 235 19.98 -31.37 3.96
CA LYS A 235 21.27 -31.78 4.52
C LYS A 235 21.55 -33.27 4.35
N THR A 236 20.51 -34.09 4.51
CA THR A 236 20.66 -35.57 4.62
C THR A 236 20.32 -36.30 3.33
N GLY A 237 19.40 -35.78 2.54
CA GLY A 237 18.83 -36.46 1.36
C GLY A 237 17.90 -37.63 1.70
N ASP A 238 17.44 -37.75 2.97
CA ASP A 238 16.59 -38.87 3.37
C ASP A 238 15.15 -38.69 2.85
N ALA A 239 14.74 -39.50 1.89
CA ALA A 239 13.40 -39.46 1.28
C ALA A 239 12.25 -39.64 2.27
N LYS A 240 12.46 -40.28 3.41
CA LYS A 240 11.42 -40.48 4.45
C LYS A 240 10.96 -39.14 5.04
N ILE A 241 11.84 -38.16 5.05
CA ILE A 241 11.49 -36.81 5.52
C ILE A 241 10.47 -36.16 4.56
N LEU A 242 10.69 -36.29 3.25
CA LEU A 242 9.68 -35.81 2.28
C LEU A 242 8.35 -36.56 2.40
N ASP A 243 8.40 -37.87 2.67
CA ASP A 243 7.16 -38.65 2.91
C ASP A 243 6.43 -38.15 4.17
N SER A 244 7.16 -37.76 5.22
CA SER A 244 6.58 -37.18 6.45
C SER A 244 5.92 -35.82 6.17
N ILE A 245 6.61 -34.94 5.42
CA ILE A 245 6.07 -33.63 5.04
C ILE A 245 4.82 -33.79 4.14
N ALA A 246 4.87 -34.71 3.16
CA ALA A 246 3.71 -35.00 2.32
C ALA A 246 2.53 -35.55 3.13
N GLY A 247 2.78 -36.40 4.13
CA GLY A 247 1.76 -36.89 5.04
C GLY A 247 1.10 -35.79 5.88
N TYR A 248 1.89 -34.81 6.31
CA TYR A 248 1.37 -33.65 7.02
C TYR A 248 0.46 -32.79 6.11
N ASN A 249 0.90 -32.48 4.90
CA ASN A 249 0.11 -31.72 3.93
C ASN A 249 -1.14 -32.49 3.45
N ASP A 250 -1.06 -33.85 3.31
CA ASP A 250 -2.23 -34.71 3.04
C ASP A 250 -3.28 -34.59 4.15
N ASP A 251 -2.84 -34.59 5.42
CA ASP A 251 -3.77 -34.39 6.56
C ASP A 251 -4.45 -33.00 6.48
N ASP A 252 -3.74 -31.92 6.05
CA ASP A 252 -4.31 -30.56 5.95
C ASP A 252 -5.38 -30.48 4.85
N VAL A 253 -5.16 -31.04 3.66
CA VAL A 253 -6.15 -31.03 2.58
C VAL A 253 -7.34 -31.95 2.86
N GLN A 254 -7.13 -33.10 3.53
CA GLN A 254 -8.21 -33.98 3.96
C GLN A 254 -9.04 -33.36 5.09
N ALA A 255 -8.41 -32.68 6.05
CA ALA A 255 -9.10 -31.94 7.11
C ALA A 255 -9.96 -30.81 6.51
N THR A 256 -9.43 -30.10 5.50
CA THR A 256 -10.17 -29.06 4.76
C THR A 256 -11.42 -29.66 4.08
N LYS A 257 -11.29 -30.84 3.44
CA LYS A 257 -12.44 -31.55 2.88
C LYS A 257 -13.45 -31.96 3.94
N ALA A 258 -12.98 -32.58 5.02
CA ALA A 258 -13.86 -33.03 6.10
C ALA A 258 -14.63 -31.85 6.71
N LEU A 259 -13.98 -30.73 6.90
CA LEU A 259 -14.61 -29.49 7.39
C LEU A 259 -15.64 -28.95 6.38
N ARG A 260 -15.33 -28.91 5.06
CA ARG A 260 -16.29 -28.54 4.02
C ARG A 260 -17.53 -29.41 4.06
N ASP A 261 -17.36 -30.74 4.10
CA ASP A 261 -18.48 -31.69 4.11
C ASP A 261 -19.31 -31.52 5.36
N TRP A 262 -18.68 -31.28 6.51
CA TRP A 262 -19.39 -31.02 7.76
C TRP A 262 -20.16 -29.67 7.68
N LEU A 263 -19.57 -28.60 7.18
CA LEU A 263 -20.23 -27.29 6.97
C LEU A 263 -21.46 -27.44 6.05
N VAL A 264 -21.34 -28.21 4.97
CA VAL A 264 -22.47 -28.50 4.08
C VAL A 264 -23.61 -29.22 4.85
N SER A 265 -23.27 -30.15 5.76
CA SER A 265 -24.28 -30.83 6.59
C SER A 265 -24.98 -29.93 7.61
N GLN A 266 -24.33 -28.82 8.01
CA GLN A 266 -24.89 -27.85 8.95
C GLN A 266 -25.67 -26.72 8.26
N ARG A 267 -25.51 -26.57 6.97
CA ARG A 267 -26.12 -25.52 6.18
C ARG A 267 -27.66 -25.59 6.20
N PRO A 268 -28.37 -24.44 6.39
CA PRO A 268 -29.83 -24.42 6.29
C PRO A 268 -30.32 -24.92 4.92
N ILE A 269 -31.30 -25.78 4.90
CA ILE A 269 -31.76 -26.45 3.67
C ILE A 269 -32.43 -25.48 2.68
N ASP A 270 -33.04 -24.42 3.18
CA ASP A 270 -33.75 -23.40 2.40
C ASP A 270 -32.84 -22.26 1.92
N LEU A 271 -31.56 -22.25 2.32
CA LEU A 271 -30.60 -21.24 1.85
C LEU A 271 -30.16 -21.59 0.42
N GLU A 272 -30.16 -20.64 -0.49
CA GLU A 272 -29.66 -20.82 -1.85
C GLU A 272 -28.12 -20.99 -1.83
N TRP A 273 -27.57 -21.80 -2.73
CA TRP A 273 -26.15 -21.94 -2.94
C TRP A 273 -25.59 -20.65 -3.55
N ARG A 274 -24.29 -20.38 -3.33
CA ARG A 274 -23.62 -19.30 -4.04
C ARG A 274 -23.80 -19.49 -5.55
N ASP A 275 -24.33 -18.49 -6.22
CA ASP A 275 -24.47 -18.50 -7.67
C ASP A 275 -23.12 -18.75 -8.35
N PRO A 276 -23.09 -19.47 -9.48
CA PRO A 276 -21.91 -19.51 -10.34
C PRO A 276 -21.51 -18.08 -10.68
N VAL A 277 -20.26 -17.74 -10.48
CA VAL A 277 -19.78 -16.38 -10.66
C VAL A 277 -19.90 -15.97 -12.12
N MET A 278 -20.41 -14.75 -12.32
CA MET A 278 -20.68 -14.14 -13.61
C MET A 278 -19.38 -13.77 -14.34
N GLU A 279 -19.41 -13.76 -15.67
CA GLU A 279 -18.33 -13.22 -16.49
C GLU A 279 -18.03 -11.78 -16.09
N VAL A 280 -16.78 -11.51 -15.77
CA VAL A 280 -16.31 -10.16 -15.42
C VAL A 280 -16.33 -9.30 -16.67
N GLN A 281 -16.75 -8.02 -16.51
CA GLN A 281 -16.62 -7.02 -17.57
C GLN A 281 -15.15 -6.94 -18.00
N GLU A 282 -14.89 -7.22 -19.28
CA GLU A 282 -13.58 -7.00 -19.89
C GLU A 282 -13.16 -5.54 -19.69
N PHE A 283 -11.92 -5.32 -19.28
CA PHE A 283 -11.33 -3.99 -19.32
C PHE A 283 -11.38 -3.48 -20.76
N GLU A 284 -11.62 -2.18 -20.93
CA GLU A 284 -11.74 -1.51 -22.25
C GLU A 284 -10.53 -1.70 -23.19
N LEU A 285 -9.39 -2.19 -22.68
CA LEU A 285 -8.18 -2.46 -23.45
C LEU A 285 -7.76 -3.91 -23.27
N ASP A 286 -7.85 -4.70 -24.33
CA ASP A 286 -7.26 -6.04 -24.39
C ASP A 286 -5.74 -5.91 -24.55
N THR A 287 -5.01 -6.13 -23.44
CA THR A 287 -3.56 -6.05 -23.40
C THR A 287 -2.87 -7.39 -23.58
N ASP A 288 -3.61 -8.50 -23.59
CA ASP A 288 -3.06 -9.85 -23.48
C ASP A 288 -2.15 -10.19 -24.66
N GLU A 289 -2.61 -9.94 -25.91
CA GLU A 289 -1.81 -10.16 -27.11
C GLU A 289 -0.56 -9.28 -27.16
N LEU A 290 -0.68 -8.00 -26.72
CA LEU A 290 0.48 -7.10 -26.67
C LEU A 290 1.52 -7.54 -25.65
N VAL A 291 1.08 -7.97 -24.48
CA VAL A 291 1.95 -8.48 -23.39
C VAL A 291 2.74 -9.70 -23.89
N GLU A 292 2.06 -10.69 -24.49
CA GLU A 292 2.71 -11.89 -25.03
C GLU A 292 3.76 -11.53 -26.11
N ARG A 293 3.40 -10.68 -27.06
CA ARG A 293 4.31 -10.27 -28.14
C ARG A 293 5.51 -9.47 -27.64
N LEU A 294 5.32 -8.57 -26.66
CA LEU A 294 6.42 -7.81 -26.06
C LEU A 294 7.36 -8.70 -25.23
N LYS A 295 6.86 -9.70 -24.53
CA LYS A 295 7.71 -10.65 -23.78
C LYS A 295 8.60 -11.51 -24.68
N ASN A 296 8.24 -11.70 -25.95
CA ASN A 296 9.09 -12.40 -26.93
C ASN A 296 10.42 -11.68 -27.25
N PHE A 297 10.59 -10.40 -26.86
CA PHE A 297 11.89 -9.70 -26.96
C PHE A 297 12.91 -10.20 -25.93
N GLY A 298 12.48 -10.97 -24.93
CA GLY A 298 13.32 -11.61 -23.92
C GLY A 298 13.29 -10.94 -22.56
N GLU A 299 13.52 -11.73 -21.52
CA GLU A 299 13.55 -11.29 -20.13
C GLU A 299 14.61 -10.18 -19.93
N GLY A 300 14.25 -9.12 -19.18
CA GLY A 300 15.12 -7.96 -18.94
C GLY A 300 15.21 -6.96 -20.09
N SER A 301 14.51 -7.17 -21.21
CA SER A 301 14.41 -6.16 -22.27
C SER A 301 13.49 -5.01 -21.87
N PRO A 302 13.69 -3.80 -22.45
CA PRO A 302 12.77 -2.67 -22.25
C PRO A 302 11.32 -2.99 -22.65
N GLU A 303 11.15 -3.81 -23.67
CA GLU A 303 9.87 -4.28 -24.19
C GLU A 303 9.18 -5.21 -23.19
N ALA A 304 9.90 -6.12 -22.57
CA ALA A 304 9.36 -7.00 -21.53
C ALA A 304 8.97 -6.21 -20.28
N LEU A 305 9.72 -5.18 -19.90
CA LEU A 305 9.34 -4.28 -18.82
C LEU A 305 8.08 -3.48 -19.16
N LEU A 306 7.95 -3.01 -20.42
CA LEU A 306 6.72 -2.36 -20.87
C LEU A 306 5.51 -3.30 -20.81
N ALA A 307 5.69 -4.59 -21.15
CA ALA A 307 4.65 -5.61 -21.02
C ALA A 307 4.13 -5.70 -19.56
N ASP A 308 5.04 -5.70 -18.59
CA ASP A 308 4.68 -5.72 -17.18
C ASP A 308 3.97 -4.42 -16.74
N LEU A 309 4.34 -3.27 -17.30
CA LEU A 309 3.71 -1.97 -17.03
C LEU A 309 2.31 -1.82 -17.65
N LEU A 310 1.97 -2.53 -18.73
CA LEU A 310 0.62 -2.48 -19.34
C LEU A 310 -0.46 -2.87 -18.33
N ASN A 311 -0.19 -3.81 -17.44
CA ASN A 311 -1.11 -4.28 -16.40
C ASN A 311 -0.94 -3.57 -15.05
N TYR A 312 -0.10 -2.53 -14.96
CA TYR A 312 0.21 -1.83 -13.70
C TYR A 312 -1.05 -1.36 -12.97
N TRP A 313 -1.88 -0.52 -13.61
CA TRP A 313 -3.06 0.05 -12.95
C TRP A 313 -4.19 -0.96 -12.73
N ARG A 314 -4.25 -2.04 -13.52
CA ARG A 314 -5.18 -3.15 -13.27
C ARG A 314 -4.83 -3.84 -11.94
N ARG A 315 -3.54 -4.16 -11.72
CA ARG A 315 -3.07 -4.72 -10.45
C ARG A 315 -3.33 -3.78 -9.28
N GLU A 316 -2.99 -2.50 -9.42
CA GLU A 316 -3.27 -1.48 -8.39
C GLU A 316 -4.76 -1.38 -8.06
N ARG A 317 -5.64 -1.43 -9.06
CA ARG A 317 -7.09 -1.40 -8.84
C ARG A 317 -7.58 -2.65 -8.12
N SER A 318 -7.13 -3.83 -8.53
CA SER A 318 -7.47 -5.10 -7.92
C SER A 318 -7.00 -5.16 -6.45
N ALA A 319 -5.75 -4.82 -6.19
CA ALA A 319 -5.18 -4.78 -4.83
C ALA A 319 -5.91 -3.79 -3.90
N TYR A 320 -6.43 -2.69 -4.45
CA TYR A 320 -7.22 -1.70 -3.69
C TYR A 320 -8.65 -2.19 -3.41
N THR A 321 -9.34 -2.76 -4.42
CA THR A 321 -10.77 -3.10 -4.29
C THR A 321 -11.03 -4.43 -3.62
N THR A 322 -10.19 -5.45 -3.89
CA THR A 322 -10.42 -6.82 -3.39
C THR A 322 -10.48 -6.89 -1.85
N PRO A 323 -9.53 -6.31 -1.09
CA PRO A 323 -9.63 -6.31 0.38
C PRO A 323 -10.88 -5.59 0.89
N LYS A 324 -11.27 -4.47 0.27
CA LYS A 324 -12.46 -3.71 0.67
C LYS A 324 -13.74 -4.53 0.47
N PHE A 325 -13.86 -5.26 -0.64
CA PHE A 325 -15.03 -6.13 -0.86
C PHE A 325 -15.05 -7.32 0.09
N ILE A 326 -13.89 -7.94 0.36
CA ILE A 326 -13.77 -8.99 1.37
C ILE A 326 -14.19 -8.48 2.75
N GLU A 327 -13.76 -7.27 3.12
CA GLU A 327 -14.16 -6.64 4.39
C GLU A 327 -15.65 -6.29 4.41
N CYS A 328 -16.23 -5.77 3.32
CA CYS A 328 -17.68 -5.54 3.20
C CYS A 328 -18.50 -6.81 3.43
N ALA A 329 -17.96 -7.97 3.10
CA ALA A 329 -18.57 -9.28 3.32
C ALA A 329 -18.39 -9.81 4.76
N SER A 330 -17.78 -9.06 5.67
CA SER A 330 -17.65 -9.43 7.09
C SER A 330 -18.97 -9.30 7.84
N ASP A 331 -19.07 -9.96 9.00
CA ASP A 331 -20.24 -9.85 9.87
C ASP A 331 -20.49 -8.42 10.35
N PHE A 332 -21.74 -8.01 10.51
CA PHE A 332 -22.08 -6.64 10.90
C PHE A 332 -21.48 -6.24 12.24
N GLY A 333 -21.35 -7.16 13.19
CA GLY A 333 -20.72 -6.89 14.47
C GLY A 333 -19.25 -6.48 14.35
N THR A 334 -18.52 -7.02 13.37
CA THR A 334 -17.15 -6.59 13.04
C THR A 334 -17.16 -5.23 12.33
N LEU A 335 -18.07 -5.03 11.38
CA LEU A 335 -18.17 -3.80 10.60
C LEU A 335 -18.60 -2.58 11.43
N TYR A 336 -19.45 -2.73 12.44
CA TYR A 336 -19.84 -1.63 13.33
C TYR A 336 -18.67 -1.00 14.09
N ASP A 337 -17.60 -1.77 14.30
CA ASP A 337 -16.38 -1.29 14.94
C ASP A 337 -15.39 -0.63 13.98
N ASN A 338 -15.60 -0.78 12.67
CA ASN A 338 -14.73 -0.19 11.66
C ASN A 338 -15.38 1.08 11.09
N PRO A 339 -14.89 2.29 11.45
CA PRO A 339 -15.48 3.53 10.98
C PRO A 339 -15.39 3.77 9.47
N GLU A 340 -14.60 2.98 8.75
CA GLU A 340 -14.47 3.05 7.28
C GLU A 340 -15.65 2.39 6.54
N PHE A 341 -16.62 1.79 7.27
CA PHE A 341 -17.79 1.13 6.69
C PHE A 341 -19.09 1.70 7.26
N ILE A 342 -20.13 1.73 6.43
CA ILE A 342 -21.52 1.83 6.90
C ILE A 342 -22.14 0.46 6.72
N ALA A 343 -22.46 -0.19 7.83
CA ALA A 343 -23.01 -1.54 7.85
C ALA A 343 -24.53 -1.53 8.07
N ASN A 344 -25.19 -2.57 7.56
CA ASN A 344 -26.62 -2.84 7.74
C ASN A 344 -27.51 -1.67 7.28
N LEU A 345 -27.35 -1.27 6.03
CA LEU A 345 -28.21 -0.29 5.39
C LEU A 345 -29.63 -0.83 5.26
N SER A 346 -30.61 -0.02 5.65
CA SER A 346 -32.02 -0.32 5.51
C SER A 346 -32.67 0.63 4.51
N LEU A 347 -33.41 0.07 3.55
CA LEU A 347 -34.09 0.83 2.51
C LEU A 347 -35.29 1.60 3.11
N VAL A 348 -35.36 2.91 2.88
CA VAL A 348 -36.43 3.78 3.42
C VAL A 348 -37.39 4.24 2.31
N SER A 349 -36.94 4.34 1.08
CA SER A 349 -37.74 4.75 -0.06
C SER A 349 -37.83 3.64 -1.12
N PRO A 350 -38.82 3.65 -2.03
CA PRO A 350 -38.80 2.83 -3.23
C PRO A 350 -37.52 3.10 -4.04
N ILE A 351 -37.02 2.05 -4.73
CA ILE A 351 -35.92 2.20 -5.70
C ILE A 351 -36.48 2.82 -6.98
N GLU A 352 -35.91 3.94 -7.38
CA GLU A 352 -36.33 4.68 -8.58
C GLU A 352 -35.25 4.57 -9.66
N SER A 353 -35.66 4.44 -10.93
CA SER A 353 -34.77 4.58 -12.07
C SER A 353 -34.58 6.06 -12.42
N THR A 354 -33.32 6.46 -12.60
CA THR A 354 -32.94 7.82 -13.03
C THR A 354 -31.81 7.71 -14.07
N HIS A 355 -31.30 8.84 -14.57
CA HIS A 355 -30.20 8.84 -15.53
C HIS A 355 -29.01 9.63 -15.00
N ASN A 356 -27.81 9.11 -15.24
CA ASN A 356 -26.57 9.81 -14.92
C ASN A 356 -26.27 10.93 -15.95
N ARG A 357 -25.15 11.66 -15.76
CA ARG A 357 -24.73 12.75 -16.66
C ARG A 357 -24.46 12.32 -18.10
N THR A 358 -24.19 11.06 -18.36
CA THR A 358 -23.94 10.50 -19.71
C THR A 358 -25.22 9.93 -20.34
N GLY A 359 -26.36 9.96 -19.62
CA GLY A 359 -27.63 9.41 -20.09
C GLY A 359 -27.83 7.92 -19.82
N ALA A 360 -26.91 7.25 -19.11
CA ALA A 360 -27.09 5.86 -18.69
C ALA A 360 -28.09 5.76 -17.54
N GLU A 361 -28.94 4.72 -17.58
CA GLU A 361 -29.90 4.42 -16.51
C GLU A 361 -29.14 4.00 -15.25
N ILE A 362 -29.54 4.55 -14.11
CA ILE A 362 -29.02 4.22 -12.77
C ILE A 362 -30.19 4.12 -11.80
N LYS A 363 -30.01 3.36 -10.72
CA LYS A 363 -30.95 3.28 -9.61
C LYS A 363 -30.64 4.36 -8.58
N GLN A 364 -31.70 4.82 -7.87
CA GLN A 364 -31.62 5.77 -6.77
C GLN A 364 -32.57 5.36 -5.66
N ALA A 365 -32.08 5.41 -4.41
CA ALA A 365 -32.92 5.22 -3.22
C ALA A 365 -32.36 5.95 -2.01
N ILE A 366 -33.20 6.04 -0.96
CA ILE A 366 -32.83 6.56 0.35
C ILE A 366 -32.66 5.39 1.32
N PHE A 367 -31.55 5.41 2.04
CA PHE A 367 -31.21 4.41 3.05
C PHE A 367 -31.04 5.07 4.42
N THR A 368 -31.23 4.28 5.47
CA THR A 368 -30.86 4.59 6.85
C THR A 368 -29.92 3.53 7.40
N TRP A 369 -29.23 3.81 8.51
CA TRP A 369 -28.31 2.85 9.16
C TRP A 369 -28.40 2.95 10.68
N SER A 370 -27.96 1.87 11.37
CA SER A 370 -27.86 1.81 12.84
C SER A 370 -26.78 2.76 13.37
N ALA A 371 -26.88 3.18 14.64
CA ALA A 371 -25.88 4.02 15.27
C ALA A 371 -24.52 3.33 15.30
N GLN A 372 -23.51 3.95 14.70
CA GLN A 372 -22.14 3.45 14.62
C GLN A 372 -21.17 4.62 14.46
N ALA A 373 -19.90 4.42 14.82
CA ALA A 373 -18.85 5.40 14.55
C ALA A 373 -18.54 5.42 13.07
N LEU A 374 -18.40 6.60 12.47
CA LEU A 374 -18.09 6.76 11.04
C LEU A 374 -16.87 7.64 10.83
N SER A 375 -16.09 7.30 9.82
CA SER A 375 -15.00 8.14 9.29
C SER A 375 -15.56 9.49 8.80
N PRO A 376 -14.89 10.61 9.08
CA PRO A 376 -15.26 11.91 8.53
C PRO A 376 -15.24 11.97 6.98
N ALA A 377 -14.69 10.95 6.33
CA ALA A 377 -14.69 10.82 4.88
C ALA A 377 -16.09 10.58 4.30
N PHE A 378 -17.02 10.01 5.08
CA PHE A 378 -18.41 9.88 4.66
C PHE A 378 -19.09 11.24 4.62
N THR A 379 -19.28 11.72 3.41
CA THR A 379 -19.93 13.00 3.12
C THR A 379 -20.81 12.87 1.87
N LYS A 380 -21.56 13.92 1.53
CA LYS A 380 -22.22 13.97 0.23
C LYS A 380 -21.22 14.08 -0.92
N GLN A 381 -21.60 13.59 -2.09
CA GLN A 381 -20.85 13.65 -3.34
C GLN A 381 -19.55 12.83 -3.31
N VAL A 382 -19.58 11.64 -2.72
CA VAL A 382 -18.48 10.69 -2.70
C VAL A 382 -18.85 9.38 -3.40
N THR A 383 -17.86 8.76 -4.05
CA THR A 383 -17.95 7.41 -4.61
C THR A 383 -17.81 6.38 -3.50
N VAL A 384 -18.52 5.26 -3.63
CA VAL A 384 -18.49 4.16 -2.67
C VAL A 384 -18.44 2.82 -3.39
N LEU A 385 -17.80 1.85 -2.73
CA LEU A 385 -17.93 0.43 -3.01
C LEU A 385 -19.03 -0.12 -2.09
N PHE A 386 -19.80 -1.10 -2.55
CA PHE A 386 -20.81 -1.73 -1.72
C PHE A 386 -20.99 -3.20 -2.03
N THR A 387 -21.46 -3.94 -1.04
CA THR A 387 -22.03 -5.29 -1.18
C THR A 387 -23.49 -5.25 -0.73
N GLY A 388 -24.27 -6.22 -1.12
CA GLY A 388 -25.66 -6.31 -0.67
C GLY A 388 -26.43 -7.44 -1.33
N VAL A 389 -27.76 -7.39 -1.22
CA VAL A 389 -28.64 -8.40 -1.84
C VAL A 389 -28.47 -8.32 -3.35
N GLY A 390 -28.17 -9.47 -3.96
CA GLY A 390 -28.02 -9.59 -5.42
C GLY A 390 -26.75 -8.93 -5.99
N VAL A 391 -25.78 -8.50 -5.15
CA VAL A 391 -24.53 -7.89 -5.62
C VAL A 391 -23.35 -8.12 -4.70
N GLU A 392 -22.31 -8.74 -5.23
CA GLU A 392 -21.05 -8.97 -4.51
C GLU A 392 -20.11 -7.75 -4.62
N HIS A 393 -20.00 -7.16 -5.81
CA HIS A 393 -19.09 -6.07 -6.12
C HIS A 393 -19.87 -4.91 -6.77
N GLY A 394 -20.36 -3.99 -5.93
CA GLY A 394 -21.12 -2.84 -6.37
C GLY A 394 -20.33 -1.53 -6.30
N TYR A 395 -20.62 -0.63 -7.23
CA TYR A 395 -20.10 0.73 -7.28
C TYR A 395 -21.26 1.73 -7.20
N GLY A 396 -21.15 2.72 -6.33
CA GLY A 396 -22.21 3.68 -6.13
C GLY A 396 -21.70 5.09 -5.85
N TYR A 397 -22.66 6.00 -5.68
CA TYR A 397 -22.37 7.40 -5.41
C TYR A 397 -23.36 7.95 -4.38
N ILE A 398 -22.84 8.45 -3.26
CA ILE A 398 -23.65 9.14 -2.23
C ILE A 398 -23.95 10.55 -2.74
N LYS A 399 -25.22 10.83 -3.03
CA LYS A 399 -25.70 12.14 -3.51
C LYS A 399 -25.95 13.11 -2.35
N GLU A 400 -26.65 12.65 -1.31
CA GLU A 400 -26.94 13.38 -0.10
C GLU A 400 -26.57 12.52 1.11
N PHE A 401 -26.08 13.15 2.20
CA PHE A 401 -25.65 12.48 3.42
C PHE A 401 -26.03 13.32 4.62
N ASP A 402 -26.80 12.75 5.54
CA ASP A 402 -27.24 13.39 6.79
C ASP A 402 -26.87 12.51 7.99
N LEU A 403 -25.80 12.90 8.67
CA LEU A 403 -25.28 12.16 9.83
C LEU A 403 -26.23 12.25 11.03
N GLU A 404 -26.93 13.38 11.25
CA GLU A 404 -27.80 13.58 12.41
C GLU A 404 -29.03 12.68 12.32
N ASN A 405 -29.65 12.59 11.14
CA ASN A 405 -30.81 11.75 10.89
C ASN A 405 -30.43 10.32 10.44
N ARG A 406 -29.14 10.06 10.24
CA ARG A 406 -28.61 8.76 9.74
C ARG A 406 -29.29 8.32 8.45
N THR A 407 -29.34 9.23 7.47
CA THR A 407 -29.92 8.95 6.15
C THR A 407 -28.94 9.34 5.03
N LEU A 408 -28.95 8.55 3.97
CA LEU A 408 -28.22 8.88 2.75
C LEU A 408 -29.08 8.60 1.51
N THR A 409 -28.91 9.43 0.47
CA THR A 409 -29.43 9.16 -0.86
C THR A 409 -28.27 8.64 -1.71
N MET A 410 -28.41 7.44 -2.23
CA MET A 410 -27.40 6.78 -3.05
C MET A 410 -27.92 6.52 -4.45
N THR A 411 -27.01 6.57 -5.42
CA THR A 411 -27.24 6.11 -6.81
C THR A 411 -26.22 5.05 -7.18
N TRP A 412 -26.63 4.04 -7.98
CA TRP A 412 -25.76 2.97 -8.47
C TRP A 412 -26.23 2.49 -9.85
N PRO A 413 -25.31 2.04 -10.74
CA PRO A 413 -25.70 1.34 -11.96
C PRO A 413 -26.33 0.00 -11.58
N GLU A 414 -27.33 -0.44 -12.34
CA GLU A 414 -27.82 -1.81 -12.23
C GLU A 414 -26.74 -2.74 -12.80
N PRO A 415 -26.25 -3.72 -12.03
CA PRO A 415 -25.35 -4.73 -12.59
C PRO A 415 -26.05 -5.44 -13.75
N HIS A 416 -25.32 -5.74 -14.82
CA HIS A 416 -25.89 -6.31 -16.06
C HIS A 416 -26.70 -7.60 -15.82
N ASP A 417 -26.44 -8.32 -14.73
CA ASP A 417 -26.96 -9.65 -14.47
C ASP A 417 -27.73 -9.80 -13.15
N ALA A 418 -27.88 -8.72 -12.38
CA ALA A 418 -28.64 -8.73 -11.12
C ALA A 418 -29.74 -7.67 -11.13
N SER A 419 -30.92 -8.06 -11.62
CA SER A 419 -32.11 -7.22 -11.44
C SER A 419 -32.48 -7.20 -9.95
N GLY A 420 -32.36 -6.03 -9.32
CA GLY A 420 -32.78 -5.83 -7.93
C GLY A 420 -31.67 -5.76 -6.90
N ALA A 421 -30.42 -5.46 -7.30
CA ALA A 421 -29.33 -5.21 -6.36
C ALA A 421 -29.65 -4.10 -5.35
N VAL A 422 -29.57 -4.41 -4.04
CA VAL A 422 -29.83 -3.49 -2.93
C VAL A 422 -28.59 -3.39 -2.07
N PRO A 423 -27.95 -2.19 -1.98
CA PRO A 423 -26.81 -1.98 -1.08
C PRO A 423 -27.13 -2.29 0.38
N SER A 424 -26.25 -3.01 1.06
CA SER A 424 -26.36 -3.37 2.48
C SER A 424 -25.16 -2.89 3.30
N VAL A 425 -23.95 -2.95 2.74
CA VAL A 425 -22.72 -2.45 3.34
C VAL A 425 -22.02 -1.58 2.32
N LEU A 426 -21.47 -0.45 2.74
CA LEU A 426 -20.65 0.40 1.86
C LEU A 426 -19.39 0.93 2.55
N THR A 427 -18.37 1.17 1.73
CA THR A 427 -17.13 1.85 2.10
C THR A 427 -16.78 2.90 1.05
N ILE A 428 -15.98 3.88 1.42
CA ILE A 428 -15.55 4.94 0.50
C ILE A 428 -14.64 4.35 -0.62
N ASP A 429 -14.92 4.73 -1.87
CA ASP A 429 -14.03 4.54 -3.00
C ASP A 429 -13.24 5.82 -3.27
N ASP A 430 -12.06 5.92 -2.68
CA ASP A 430 -11.11 7.01 -2.85
C ASP A 430 -10.00 6.68 -3.89
N TYR A 431 -10.17 5.61 -4.65
CA TYR A 431 -9.25 5.26 -5.73
C TYR A 431 -9.22 6.33 -6.83
N VAL A 432 -8.02 6.81 -7.11
CA VAL A 432 -7.83 7.82 -8.15
C VAL A 432 -7.61 7.15 -9.51
N SER A 433 -8.61 7.23 -10.39
CA SER A 433 -8.54 6.64 -11.74
C SER A 433 -7.29 7.13 -12.52
N PRO A 434 -6.56 6.23 -13.18
CA PRO A 434 -5.42 6.59 -14.04
C PRO A 434 -5.82 7.35 -15.30
N ARG A 435 -7.09 7.31 -15.71
CA ARG A 435 -7.64 7.94 -16.93
C ARG A 435 -6.89 7.55 -18.21
N ASP A 436 -6.25 8.52 -18.88
CA ASP A 436 -5.59 8.34 -20.18
C ASP A 436 -4.24 7.59 -20.10
N LYS A 437 -3.67 7.38 -18.90
CA LYS A 437 -2.33 6.79 -18.71
C LYS A 437 -2.18 5.38 -19.30
N PRO A 438 -3.11 4.42 -19.07
CA PRO A 438 -3.04 3.10 -19.68
C PRO A 438 -3.02 3.16 -21.20
N GLY A 439 -3.84 4.04 -21.80
CA GLY A 439 -3.90 4.24 -23.25
C GLY A 439 -2.59 4.78 -23.85
N VAL A 440 -1.78 5.52 -23.08
CA VAL A 440 -0.45 5.95 -23.54
C VAL A 440 0.51 4.77 -23.65
N LEU A 441 0.54 3.89 -22.64
CA LEU A 441 1.41 2.71 -22.65
C LEU A 441 0.96 1.72 -23.73
N PHE A 442 -0.35 1.52 -23.86
CA PHE A 442 -0.94 0.68 -24.93
C PHE A 442 -0.49 1.17 -26.32
N HIS A 443 -0.63 2.45 -26.59
CA HIS A 443 -0.21 3.04 -27.86
C HIS A 443 1.31 2.92 -28.10
N LEU A 444 2.14 3.08 -27.07
CA LEU A 444 3.59 2.86 -27.15
C LEU A 444 3.90 1.40 -27.51
N ALA A 445 3.19 0.44 -26.90
CA ALA A 445 3.33 -0.98 -27.19
C ALA A 445 2.96 -1.32 -28.64
N GLU A 446 1.82 -0.81 -29.13
CA GLU A 446 1.42 -0.99 -30.55
C GLU A 446 2.49 -0.47 -31.51
N GLN A 447 3.02 0.74 -31.27
CA GLN A 447 4.05 1.35 -32.12
C GLN A 447 5.34 0.54 -32.17
N ILE A 448 5.75 -0.06 -31.04
CA ILE A 448 6.93 -0.94 -30.98
C ILE A 448 6.70 -2.20 -31.81
N LEU A 449 5.51 -2.82 -31.67
CA LEU A 449 5.19 -4.10 -32.31
C LEU A 449 4.90 -3.98 -33.83
N ASP A 450 4.37 -2.83 -34.28
CA ASP A 450 4.07 -2.60 -35.70
C ASP A 450 5.33 -2.44 -36.57
N GLY A 451 6.51 -2.20 -35.95
CA GLY A 451 7.78 -2.09 -36.66
C GLY A 451 7.83 -1.00 -37.75
N THR A 452 6.80 -0.16 -37.84
CA THR A 452 6.67 0.89 -38.87
C THR A 452 7.48 2.14 -38.57
N VAL A 453 8.18 2.16 -37.42
CA VAL A 453 8.85 3.37 -36.93
C VAL A 453 10.33 3.30 -37.28
N VAL A 454 10.72 4.15 -38.21
CA VAL A 454 12.15 4.37 -38.60
C VAL A 454 12.97 4.89 -37.43
N ASN A 455 12.33 5.48 -36.42
CA ASN A 455 12.89 5.86 -35.11
C ASN A 455 12.03 5.22 -34.01
N PRO A 456 12.62 4.86 -32.86
CA PRO A 456 11.85 4.33 -31.74
C PRO A 456 10.71 5.31 -31.40
N PRO A 457 9.48 4.83 -31.22
CA PRO A 457 8.38 5.69 -30.80
C PRO A 457 8.74 6.26 -29.43
N ASN A 458 8.68 7.57 -29.29
CA ASN A 458 9.06 8.26 -28.08
C ASN A 458 10.42 7.81 -27.51
N PRO A 459 11.54 8.32 -28.08
CA PRO A 459 12.91 7.88 -27.70
C PRO A 459 13.20 8.01 -26.20
N VAL A 460 12.65 9.02 -25.51
CA VAL A 460 12.86 9.20 -24.07
C VAL A 460 12.19 8.09 -23.23
N SER A 461 11.02 7.58 -23.65
CA SER A 461 10.40 6.43 -22.99
C SER A 461 11.27 5.19 -23.09
N MET A 462 11.77 4.90 -24.30
CA MET A 462 12.62 3.73 -24.52
C MET A 462 13.97 3.86 -23.81
N ALA A 463 14.56 5.05 -23.80
CA ALA A 463 15.78 5.32 -23.03
C ALA A 463 15.58 5.07 -21.53
N LEU A 464 14.45 5.53 -20.99
CA LEU A 464 14.09 5.36 -19.58
C LEU A 464 13.83 3.89 -19.25
N LEU A 465 13.03 3.15 -20.04
CA LEU A 465 12.77 1.73 -19.86
C LEU A 465 14.05 0.89 -19.90
N ALA A 466 14.97 1.23 -20.82
CA ALA A 466 16.27 0.56 -20.94
C ALA A 466 17.25 0.93 -19.81
N GLY A 467 16.97 1.95 -18.98
CA GLY A 467 17.96 2.51 -18.07
C GLY A 467 19.21 2.97 -18.80
N ALA A 468 19.03 3.52 -20.02
CA ALA A 468 20.15 3.91 -20.89
C ALA A 468 20.90 5.12 -20.32
N PRO A 469 22.22 5.25 -20.56
CA PRO A 469 22.96 6.45 -20.17
C PRO A 469 22.39 7.69 -20.86
N PRO A 470 22.39 8.85 -20.15
CA PRO A 470 21.93 10.12 -20.72
C PRO A 470 22.64 10.50 -22.02
N LYS A 471 21.88 11.06 -22.97
CA LYS A 471 22.37 11.56 -24.25
C LYS A 471 22.32 13.08 -24.32
N PHE A 472 23.31 13.67 -24.99
CA PHE A 472 23.42 15.11 -25.19
C PHE A 472 23.77 15.40 -26.65
N THR A 473 23.43 16.60 -27.14
CA THR A 473 23.94 17.09 -28.40
C THR A 473 25.47 17.03 -28.39
N SER A 474 26.07 16.71 -29.53
CA SER A 474 27.49 16.31 -29.67
C SER A 474 28.45 17.27 -28.93
N GLY A 475 29.22 16.70 -28.00
CA GLY A 475 30.27 17.40 -27.26
C GLY A 475 29.81 18.24 -26.05
N ASN A 476 28.51 18.31 -25.74
CA ASN A 476 27.96 19.23 -24.74
C ASN A 476 27.45 18.57 -23.45
N GLY A 477 27.74 17.29 -23.24
CA GLY A 477 27.42 16.56 -22.01
C GLY A 477 28.30 16.94 -20.80
N PRO A 478 28.21 16.17 -19.71
CA PRO A 478 29.05 16.39 -18.53
C PRO A 478 30.53 16.19 -18.84
N VAL A 479 31.40 16.88 -18.12
CA VAL A 479 32.85 16.84 -18.33
C VAL A 479 33.39 15.43 -18.13
N ASN A 480 34.10 14.89 -19.11
CA ASN A 480 34.61 13.50 -19.13
C ASN A 480 33.52 12.41 -18.98
N GLY A 481 32.26 12.74 -19.28
CA GLY A 481 31.14 11.81 -19.12
C GLY A 481 30.72 11.57 -17.66
N LEU A 482 31.20 12.37 -16.72
CA LEU A 482 30.89 12.23 -15.30
C LEU A 482 30.11 13.47 -14.79
N PHE A 483 28.94 13.23 -14.22
CA PHE A 483 28.12 14.27 -13.64
C PHE A 483 28.70 14.77 -12.32
N SER A 484 28.68 16.09 -12.14
CA SER A 484 29.05 16.78 -10.89
C SER A 484 27.84 17.52 -10.30
N GLU A 485 27.95 17.92 -9.03
CA GLU A 485 26.96 18.79 -8.36
C GLU A 485 27.16 20.28 -8.64
N ASP A 486 28.05 20.62 -9.57
CA ASP A 486 28.25 22.00 -9.99
C ASP A 486 27.02 22.52 -10.75
N LEU A 487 26.43 23.60 -10.23
CA LEU A 487 25.18 24.15 -10.76
C LEU A 487 25.33 24.72 -12.18
N ASP A 488 26.44 25.36 -12.48
CA ASP A 488 26.67 25.98 -13.80
C ASP A 488 26.84 24.85 -14.85
N GLU A 489 27.46 23.76 -14.46
CA GLU A 489 27.54 22.55 -15.29
C GLU A 489 26.16 21.91 -15.51
N MET A 490 25.35 21.77 -14.46
CA MET A 490 23.98 21.29 -14.58
C MET A 490 23.11 22.12 -15.52
N GLN A 491 23.19 23.45 -15.39
CA GLN A 491 22.47 24.39 -16.26
C GLN A 491 22.95 24.28 -17.73
N ARG A 492 24.21 24.06 -17.95
CA ARG A 492 24.81 23.96 -19.29
C ARG A 492 24.33 22.66 -19.99
N TRP A 493 24.54 21.49 -19.40
CA TRP A 493 24.15 20.24 -20.06
C TRP A 493 22.62 20.06 -20.14
N ALA A 494 21.84 20.66 -19.25
CA ALA A 494 20.37 20.54 -19.30
C ALA A 494 19.78 21.09 -20.61
N VAL A 495 20.35 22.17 -21.15
CA VAL A 495 19.94 22.77 -22.43
C VAL A 495 20.22 21.85 -23.61
N GLU A 496 21.23 20.99 -23.49
CA GLU A 496 21.78 20.12 -24.54
C GLU A 496 21.25 18.68 -24.49
N LEU A 497 20.29 18.40 -23.61
CA LEU A 497 19.68 17.08 -23.53
C LEU A 497 19.02 16.72 -24.86
N ASP A 498 19.23 15.48 -25.35
CA ASP A 498 18.83 15.04 -26.67
C ASP A 498 18.06 13.72 -26.63
N GLU A 499 16.72 13.82 -26.65
CA GLU A 499 15.77 12.71 -26.60
C GLU A 499 16.09 11.69 -25.47
N SER A 500 16.36 12.24 -24.26
CA SER A 500 16.93 11.47 -23.16
C SER A 500 16.45 11.98 -21.79
N TYR A 501 17.01 11.42 -20.73
CA TYR A 501 16.72 11.82 -19.36
C TYR A 501 17.99 11.96 -18.53
N VAL A 502 17.93 12.75 -17.46
CA VAL A 502 18.95 12.81 -16.40
C VAL A 502 18.27 12.76 -15.03
N ALA A 503 18.83 11.94 -14.13
CA ALA A 503 18.40 11.88 -12.73
C ALA A 503 19.32 12.73 -11.84
N ILE A 504 18.71 13.49 -10.93
CA ILE A 504 19.37 14.30 -9.90
C ILE A 504 18.85 13.83 -8.54
N GLN A 505 19.63 12.98 -7.88
CA GLN A 505 19.33 12.52 -6.53
C GLN A 505 19.79 13.60 -5.52
N GLY A 506 18.84 14.08 -4.73
CA GLY A 506 19.13 15.07 -3.68
C GLY A 506 18.60 14.62 -2.33
N PRO A 507 19.46 14.16 -1.42
CA PRO A 507 19.11 13.90 -0.03
C PRO A 507 18.42 15.07 0.70
N PRO A 508 17.91 14.85 1.93
CA PRO A 508 17.25 15.92 2.68
C PRO A 508 18.12 17.18 2.87
N GLY A 509 17.55 18.35 2.58
CA GLY A 509 18.21 19.63 2.79
C GLY A 509 19.33 19.99 1.80
N THR A 510 19.51 19.23 0.71
CA THR A 510 20.57 19.49 -0.29
C THR A 510 20.20 20.53 -1.35
N GLY A 511 18.96 21.02 -1.39
CA GLY A 511 18.54 22.10 -2.28
C GLY A 511 18.05 21.65 -3.66
N LYS A 512 17.33 20.53 -3.76
CA LYS A 512 16.68 20.06 -5.02
C LYS A 512 15.90 21.15 -5.73
N THR A 513 14.98 21.82 -5.03
CA THR A 513 14.14 22.90 -5.59
C THR A 513 14.98 24.09 -6.03
N TYR A 514 16.06 24.40 -5.31
CA TYR A 514 17.02 25.45 -5.67
C TYR A 514 17.73 25.15 -6.99
N SER A 515 18.23 23.91 -7.16
CA SER A 515 18.89 23.50 -8.41
C SER A 515 17.88 23.38 -9.56
N GLY A 516 16.71 22.75 -9.30
CA GLY A 516 15.63 22.60 -10.28
C GLY A 516 15.13 23.93 -10.85
N SER A 517 14.88 24.93 -10.00
CA SER A 517 14.42 26.25 -10.46
C SER A 517 15.45 26.95 -11.35
N ARG A 518 16.74 26.78 -11.08
CA ARG A 518 17.84 27.37 -11.88
C ARG A 518 18.05 26.66 -13.21
N ILE A 519 17.90 25.36 -13.23
CA ILE A 519 17.88 24.57 -14.46
C ILE A 519 16.69 25.02 -15.35
N ILE A 520 15.47 25.13 -14.79
CA ILE A 520 14.29 25.62 -15.52
C ILE A 520 14.53 27.03 -16.07
N TYR A 521 15.12 27.92 -15.25
CA TYR A 521 15.46 29.28 -15.66
C TYR A 521 16.39 29.27 -16.88
N SER A 522 17.48 28.48 -16.87
CA SER A 522 18.41 28.38 -18.00
C SER A 522 17.76 27.80 -19.26
N LEU A 523 16.91 26.79 -19.11
CA LEU A 523 16.14 26.18 -20.22
C LEU A 523 15.26 27.25 -20.89
N ILE A 524 14.49 28.02 -20.12
CA ILE A 524 13.59 29.05 -20.66
C ILE A 524 14.41 30.18 -21.32
N LYS A 525 15.54 30.59 -20.75
CA LYS A 525 16.44 31.58 -21.39
C LYS A 525 17.04 31.05 -22.69
N ALA A 526 17.26 29.77 -22.83
CA ALA A 526 17.68 29.13 -24.07
C ALA A 526 16.52 28.94 -25.08
N GLY A 527 15.31 29.43 -24.78
CA GLY A 527 14.14 29.36 -25.67
C GLY A 527 13.42 28.00 -25.63
N LYS A 528 13.71 27.15 -24.66
CA LYS A 528 13.04 25.86 -24.50
C LYS A 528 11.66 26.02 -23.85
N ARG A 529 10.72 25.17 -24.25
CA ARG A 529 9.40 24.99 -23.61
C ARG A 529 9.54 23.95 -22.51
N VAL A 530 9.21 24.31 -21.26
CA VAL A 530 9.47 23.49 -20.07
C VAL A 530 8.18 23.08 -19.41
N GLY A 531 8.13 21.83 -18.94
CA GLY A 531 7.06 21.29 -18.09
C GLY A 531 7.54 21.06 -16.67
N ILE A 532 6.63 21.19 -15.70
CA ILE A 532 6.82 20.78 -14.29
C ILE A 532 5.72 19.78 -13.94
N THR A 533 6.11 18.66 -13.35
CA THR A 533 5.19 17.66 -12.76
C THR A 533 5.72 17.12 -11.43
N ALA A 534 4.81 16.61 -10.61
CA ALA A 534 5.08 15.87 -9.39
C ALA A 534 3.82 15.08 -8.98
N MET A 535 3.93 14.19 -7.98
CA MET A 535 2.78 13.51 -7.38
C MET A 535 1.84 14.48 -6.66
N SER A 536 2.37 15.49 -5.97
CA SER A 536 1.57 16.46 -5.21
C SER A 536 1.47 17.83 -5.87
N HIS A 537 0.30 18.46 -5.73
CA HIS A 537 0.13 19.86 -6.15
C HIS A 537 1.08 20.80 -5.41
N ALA A 538 1.39 20.52 -4.15
CA ALA A 538 2.30 21.35 -3.34
C ALA A 538 3.73 21.34 -3.90
N ALA A 539 4.27 20.20 -4.31
CA ALA A 539 5.58 20.10 -4.92
C ALA A 539 5.65 20.88 -6.24
N ILE A 540 4.63 20.73 -7.11
CA ILE A 540 4.51 21.48 -8.37
C ILE A 540 4.53 22.99 -8.10
N ASP A 541 3.71 23.45 -7.15
CA ASP A 541 3.55 24.85 -6.83
C ASP A 541 4.82 25.44 -6.18
N ASN A 542 5.53 24.67 -5.36
CA ASN A 542 6.82 25.07 -4.77
C ASN A 542 7.90 25.28 -5.83
N LEU A 543 8.09 24.34 -6.76
CA LEU A 543 9.09 24.44 -7.81
C LEU A 543 8.73 25.56 -8.80
N MET A 544 7.45 25.69 -9.17
CA MET A 544 6.96 26.78 -10.02
C MET A 544 7.17 28.14 -9.36
N SER A 545 6.84 28.27 -8.07
CA SER A 545 7.02 29.52 -7.31
C SER A 545 8.49 29.91 -7.18
N ALA A 546 9.38 28.95 -6.89
CA ALA A 546 10.81 29.19 -6.84
C ALA A 546 11.37 29.67 -8.19
N THR A 547 10.85 29.10 -9.29
CA THR A 547 11.20 29.52 -10.64
C THR A 547 10.69 30.96 -10.93
N TYR A 548 9.42 31.22 -10.58
CA TYR A 548 8.82 32.57 -10.74
C TYR A 548 9.61 33.64 -10.00
N GLU A 549 9.94 33.41 -8.71
CA GLU A 549 10.70 34.39 -7.92
C GLU A 549 12.10 34.60 -8.50
N LEU A 550 12.76 33.58 -9.06
CA LEU A 550 14.05 33.72 -9.72
C LEU A 550 13.99 34.63 -10.95
N PHE A 551 12.97 34.52 -11.81
CA PHE A 551 12.75 35.44 -12.93
C PHE A 551 12.44 36.86 -12.45
N LYS A 552 11.70 36.98 -11.35
CA LYS A 552 11.37 38.29 -10.75
C LYS A 552 12.58 38.99 -10.14
N GLU A 553 13.45 38.25 -9.42
CA GLU A 553 14.70 38.78 -8.84
C GLU A 553 15.67 39.31 -9.88
N ASN A 554 15.63 38.75 -11.10
CA ASN A 554 16.45 39.19 -12.24
C ASN A 554 15.76 40.20 -13.16
N ASP A 555 14.57 40.72 -12.82
CA ASP A 555 13.74 41.60 -13.68
C ASP A 555 13.40 41.00 -15.05
N GLU A 556 13.36 39.66 -15.18
CA GLU A 556 13.17 38.89 -16.44
C GLU A 556 11.80 38.17 -16.55
N LEU A 557 10.79 38.57 -15.75
CA LEU A 557 9.45 37.98 -15.82
C LEU A 557 8.81 38.04 -17.22
N HIS A 558 9.25 38.98 -18.06
CA HIS A 558 8.76 39.10 -19.45
C HIS A 558 9.18 37.94 -20.35
N LEU A 559 10.20 37.15 -19.97
CA LEU A 559 10.66 35.96 -20.72
C LEU A 559 9.86 34.70 -20.44
N VAL A 560 9.11 34.66 -19.33
CA VAL A 560 8.36 33.48 -18.93
C VAL A 560 6.85 33.70 -19.00
N GLN A 561 6.14 32.78 -19.70
CA GLN A 561 4.70 32.75 -19.78
C GLN A 561 4.24 31.43 -19.10
N ILE A 562 3.67 31.55 -17.89
CA ILE A 562 3.37 30.40 -17.04
C ILE A 562 1.89 30.01 -17.15
N LEU A 563 1.64 28.72 -17.37
CA LEU A 563 0.33 28.10 -17.24
C LEU A 563 0.34 27.01 -16.17
N ARG A 564 -0.51 27.14 -15.15
CA ARG A 564 -0.75 26.12 -14.12
C ARG A 564 -2.08 25.44 -14.36
N GLN A 565 -2.06 24.11 -14.52
CA GLN A 565 -3.29 23.32 -14.63
C GLN A 565 -4.12 23.41 -13.35
N GLY A 566 -5.39 23.72 -13.46
CA GLY A 566 -6.32 23.75 -12.33
C GLY A 566 -6.99 25.10 -12.15
N GLN A 567 -7.75 25.22 -11.07
CA GLN A 567 -8.41 26.48 -10.72
C GLN A 567 -7.43 27.41 -10.01
N LYS A 568 -7.66 28.72 -10.17
CA LYS A 568 -6.87 29.73 -9.46
C LYS A 568 -7.08 29.58 -7.95
N PRO A 569 -6.01 29.44 -7.15
CA PRO A 569 -6.13 29.36 -5.70
C PRO A 569 -6.67 30.67 -5.12
N LYS A 570 -7.44 30.56 -4.02
CA LYS A 570 -8.01 31.72 -3.32
C LYS A 570 -6.91 32.59 -2.69
N GLU A 571 -5.87 31.93 -2.18
CA GLU A 571 -4.71 32.57 -1.55
C GLU A 571 -3.41 32.07 -2.22
N GLY A 572 -2.37 32.89 -2.25
CA GLY A 572 -1.05 32.51 -2.79
C GLY A 572 -0.95 32.44 -4.32
N ALA A 573 -1.95 32.92 -5.07
CA ALA A 573 -1.89 32.97 -6.53
C ALA A 573 -0.81 33.94 -7.01
N LEU A 574 0.11 33.48 -7.87
CA LEU A 574 1.19 34.27 -8.41
C LEU A 574 0.69 35.28 -9.48
N PRO A 575 1.10 36.54 -9.44
CA PRO A 575 0.74 37.54 -10.45
C PRO A 575 1.22 37.14 -11.85
N GLY A 576 0.38 37.29 -12.86
CA GLY A 576 0.73 36.99 -14.26
C GLY A 576 0.67 35.49 -14.64
N VAL A 577 0.51 34.60 -13.68
CA VAL A 577 0.31 33.16 -13.94
C VAL A 577 -1.12 32.90 -14.39
N LYS A 578 -1.28 32.18 -15.50
CA LYS A 578 -2.57 31.68 -15.96
C LYS A 578 -2.89 30.37 -15.25
N TYR A 579 -4.05 30.29 -14.63
CA TYR A 579 -4.59 29.05 -14.06
C TYR A 579 -5.75 28.57 -14.94
N SER A 580 -5.70 27.34 -15.44
CA SER A 580 -6.77 26.80 -16.31
C SER A 580 -6.84 25.27 -16.30
N PRO A 581 -8.02 24.66 -16.17
CA PRO A 581 -8.23 23.24 -16.38
C PRO A 581 -8.51 22.88 -17.85
N LYS A 582 -8.66 23.87 -18.77
CA LYS A 582 -9.14 23.68 -20.14
C LYS A 582 -8.05 23.11 -21.05
N ALA A 583 -8.42 22.13 -21.88
CA ALA A 583 -7.53 21.54 -22.89
C ALA A 583 -6.97 22.59 -23.87
N GLU A 584 -7.80 23.50 -24.35
CA GLU A 584 -7.42 24.55 -25.29
C GLU A 584 -6.27 25.43 -24.80
N ASP A 585 -6.23 25.73 -23.50
CA ASP A 585 -5.13 26.51 -22.90
C ASP A 585 -3.86 25.65 -22.78
N LEU A 586 -3.99 24.36 -22.42
CA LEU A 586 -2.86 23.44 -22.23
C LEU A 586 -2.16 23.10 -23.56
N GLU A 587 -2.90 22.96 -24.63
CA GLU A 587 -2.42 22.67 -25.99
C GLU A 587 -1.86 23.91 -26.71
N SER A 588 -1.93 25.08 -26.08
CA SER A 588 -1.43 26.34 -26.65
C SER A 588 0.10 26.46 -26.57
N THR A 589 0.73 26.86 -27.66
CA THR A 589 2.17 27.18 -27.73
C THR A 589 2.53 28.52 -27.09
N LYS A 590 1.54 29.29 -26.63
CA LYS A 590 1.75 30.61 -25.99
C LYS A 590 2.56 30.54 -24.70
N TYR A 591 2.44 29.43 -23.98
CA TYR A 591 3.07 29.25 -22.67
C TYR A 591 4.35 28.46 -22.82
N ASN A 592 5.47 28.99 -22.28
CA ASN A 592 6.76 28.31 -22.30
C ASN A 592 7.12 27.63 -20.94
N LEU A 593 6.30 27.84 -19.91
CA LEU A 593 6.36 27.06 -18.67
C LEU A 593 4.97 26.53 -18.32
N LEU A 594 4.79 25.21 -18.34
CA LEU A 594 3.55 24.53 -18.00
C LEU A 594 3.74 23.71 -16.72
N ALA A 595 2.78 23.76 -15.81
CA ALA A 595 2.83 23.02 -14.56
C ALA A 595 1.52 22.25 -14.29
N GLY A 596 1.62 20.96 -14.08
CA GLY A 596 0.48 20.07 -13.83
C GLY A 596 0.89 18.67 -13.40
N THR A 597 -0.08 17.88 -12.93
CA THR A 597 0.12 16.50 -12.52
C THR A 597 0.31 15.57 -13.72
N THR A 598 0.74 14.33 -13.48
CA THR A 598 0.95 13.32 -14.55
C THR A 598 -0.28 13.08 -15.41
N TRP A 599 -1.51 13.23 -14.85
CA TRP A 599 -2.76 13.19 -15.62
C TRP A 599 -2.87 14.26 -16.71
N MET A 600 -2.24 15.41 -16.53
CA MET A 600 -2.16 16.42 -17.60
C MET A 600 -1.28 15.93 -18.74
N TRP A 601 -0.09 15.43 -18.41
CA TRP A 601 0.92 15.05 -19.40
C TRP A 601 0.55 13.81 -20.22
N SER A 602 -0.29 12.91 -19.68
CA SER A 602 -0.79 11.73 -20.40
C SER A 602 -1.96 12.01 -21.37
N ARG A 603 -2.48 13.24 -21.41
CA ARG A 603 -3.59 13.59 -22.35
C ARG A 603 -3.19 13.38 -23.80
N PRO A 604 -4.03 12.72 -24.63
CA PRO A 604 -3.73 12.49 -26.04
C PRO A 604 -3.47 13.78 -26.83
N GLY A 605 -4.21 14.87 -26.56
CA GLY A 605 -4.05 16.15 -27.25
C GLY A 605 -2.69 16.81 -27.05
N LEU A 606 -2.02 16.58 -25.92
CA LEU A 606 -0.69 17.14 -25.63
C LEU A 606 0.43 16.46 -26.42
N ARG A 607 0.21 15.28 -26.99
CA ARG A 607 1.21 14.59 -27.85
C ARG A 607 1.64 15.44 -29.03
N ALA A 608 0.73 16.24 -29.58
CA ALA A 608 1.03 17.16 -30.70
C ALA A 608 1.77 18.43 -30.28
N TYR A 609 1.84 18.71 -28.96
CA TYR A 609 2.42 19.93 -28.40
C TYR A 609 3.39 19.62 -27.25
N PRO A 610 4.40 18.75 -27.46
CA PRO A 610 5.30 18.33 -26.39
C PRO A 610 6.14 19.51 -25.88
N VAL A 611 6.53 19.42 -24.60
CA VAL A 611 7.58 20.29 -24.06
C VAL A 611 8.96 19.76 -24.44
N ASP A 612 9.95 20.65 -24.52
CA ASP A 612 11.33 20.23 -24.80
C ASP A 612 11.93 19.45 -23.62
N VAL A 613 11.61 19.88 -22.38
CA VAL A 613 12.05 19.24 -21.15
C VAL A 613 10.91 19.21 -20.14
N LEU A 614 10.57 18.02 -19.61
CA LEU A 614 9.67 17.86 -18.46
C LEU A 614 10.52 17.61 -17.21
N VAL A 615 10.41 18.51 -16.25
CA VAL A 615 11.05 18.40 -14.94
C VAL A 615 10.08 17.72 -13.98
N VAL A 616 10.48 16.58 -13.46
CA VAL A 616 9.71 15.77 -12.50
C VAL A 616 10.28 16.02 -11.12
N ASP A 617 9.54 16.71 -10.25
CA ASP A 617 9.94 16.88 -8.85
C ASP A 617 9.36 15.72 -8.00
N GLU A 618 10.04 15.38 -6.91
CA GLU A 618 9.77 14.22 -6.04
C GLU A 618 9.68 12.90 -6.84
N ALA A 619 10.57 12.72 -7.82
CA ALA A 619 10.59 11.55 -8.71
C ALA A 619 10.81 10.21 -7.98
N GLY A 620 11.30 10.21 -6.75
CA GLY A 620 11.36 9.02 -5.88
C GLY A 620 9.99 8.49 -5.44
N GLN A 621 8.94 9.31 -5.58
CA GLN A 621 7.56 8.92 -5.26
C GLN A 621 6.71 8.63 -6.51
N LEU A 622 7.24 8.89 -7.70
CA LEU A 622 6.51 8.71 -8.95
C LEU A 622 6.74 7.31 -9.50
N ALA A 623 5.67 6.54 -9.71
CA ALA A 623 5.74 5.24 -10.35
C ALA A 623 6.43 5.31 -11.72
N LEU A 624 7.17 4.28 -12.09
CA LEU A 624 7.75 4.16 -13.44
C LEU A 624 6.65 4.23 -14.51
N ALA A 625 5.51 3.55 -14.30
CA ALA A 625 4.34 3.60 -15.17
C ALA A 625 3.85 5.03 -15.42
N ASP A 626 3.76 5.84 -14.35
CA ASP A 626 3.34 7.24 -14.43
C ASP A 626 4.36 8.12 -15.16
N ALA A 627 5.64 7.87 -14.95
CA ALA A 627 6.72 8.58 -15.65
C ALA A 627 6.70 8.28 -17.15
N ILE A 628 6.56 7.00 -17.54
CA ILE A 628 6.42 6.59 -18.95
C ILE A 628 5.15 7.22 -19.57
N ALA A 629 4.02 7.21 -18.86
CA ALA A 629 2.81 7.86 -19.37
C ALA A 629 2.99 9.38 -19.56
N ALA A 630 3.75 10.06 -18.70
CA ALA A 630 4.01 11.49 -18.81
C ALA A 630 4.92 11.85 -20.00
N THR A 631 5.76 10.91 -20.49
CA THR A 631 6.60 11.14 -21.68
C THR A 631 5.78 11.37 -22.95
N ASN A 632 4.47 11.02 -22.95
CA ASN A 632 3.55 11.32 -24.05
C ASN A 632 3.64 12.77 -24.55
N ALA A 633 3.98 13.71 -23.68
CA ALA A 633 4.05 15.14 -23.98
C ALA A 633 5.42 15.76 -23.68
N ALA A 634 6.50 14.98 -23.66
CA ALA A 634 7.85 15.45 -23.37
C ALA A 634 8.90 14.84 -24.31
N ARG A 635 9.89 15.64 -24.72
CA ARG A 635 11.03 15.17 -25.52
C ARG A 635 12.18 14.69 -24.63
N ASN A 636 12.35 15.31 -23.47
CA ASN A 636 13.38 15.00 -22.50
C ASN A 636 12.82 15.04 -21.08
N LEU A 637 13.47 14.32 -20.13
CA LEU A 637 13.12 14.35 -18.72
C LEU A 637 14.31 14.79 -17.85
N ILE A 638 14.02 15.58 -16.81
CA ILE A 638 14.91 15.78 -15.67
C ILE A 638 14.19 15.32 -14.42
N LEU A 639 14.74 14.29 -13.78
CA LEU A 639 14.15 13.62 -12.63
C LEU A 639 14.81 14.15 -11.35
N LEU A 640 14.09 14.96 -10.57
CA LEU A 640 14.55 15.48 -9.28
C LEU A 640 13.88 14.69 -8.17
N GLY A 641 14.64 14.12 -7.23
CA GLY A 641 14.02 13.39 -6.13
C GLY A 641 15.03 12.69 -5.24
N ASP A 642 14.46 11.83 -4.39
CA ASP A 642 15.25 10.94 -3.54
C ASP A 642 14.38 9.74 -3.14
N PRO A 643 14.66 8.54 -3.64
CA PRO A 643 13.85 7.35 -3.35
C PRO A 643 14.02 6.86 -1.90
N LEU A 644 15.07 7.32 -1.20
CA LEU A 644 15.37 6.96 0.18
C LEU A 644 14.67 7.88 1.21
N GLN A 645 13.87 8.85 0.74
CA GLN A 645 12.95 9.60 1.58
C GLN A 645 11.60 8.88 1.67
N LEU A 646 10.51 9.42 1.14
CA LEU A 646 9.26 8.66 1.05
C LEU A 646 9.29 7.81 -0.21
N ALA A 647 9.11 6.52 -0.03
CA ALA A 647 9.00 5.59 -1.15
C ALA A 647 7.71 5.85 -1.94
N HIS A 648 7.72 5.44 -3.20
CA HIS A 648 6.49 5.24 -3.93
C HIS A 648 5.63 4.20 -3.20
N VAL A 649 4.34 4.50 -3.01
CA VAL A 649 3.40 3.57 -2.40
C VAL A 649 2.67 2.83 -3.51
N SER A 650 3.04 1.58 -3.72
CA SER A 650 2.28 0.62 -4.51
C SER A 650 1.38 -0.20 -3.59
N GLN A 651 0.15 -0.48 -4.00
CA GLN A 651 -0.76 -1.36 -3.27
C GLN A 651 -0.67 -2.81 -3.75
N ALA A 652 -0.26 -2.98 -5.01
CA ALA A 652 -0.06 -4.28 -5.63
C ALA A 652 1.41 -4.68 -5.66
N GLU A 653 1.67 -5.97 -5.70
CA GLU A 653 2.96 -6.50 -6.11
C GLU A 653 3.09 -6.46 -7.63
N HIS A 654 4.23 -5.99 -8.10
CA HIS A 654 4.53 -5.86 -9.53
C HIS A 654 5.77 -6.65 -9.91
N PRO A 655 5.74 -7.41 -11.00
CA PRO A 655 6.86 -8.25 -11.41
C PRO A 655 8.04 -7.43 -11.97
N ASN A 656 9.23 -8.01 -11.90
CA ASN A 656 10.44 -7.58 -12.63
C ASN A 656 10.79 -6.09 -12.47
N GLY A 657 10.47 -5.50 -11.31
CA GLY A 657 10.76 -4.09 -11.01
C GLY A 657 9.78 -3.09 -11.62
N SER A 658 8.69 -3.54 -12.24
CA SER A 658 7.65 -2.65 -12.81
C SER A 658 6.89 -1.85 -11.73
N GLY A 659 6.95 -2.23 -10.46
CA GLY A 659 6.40 -1.50 -9.32
C GLY A 659 7.31 -0.40 -8.76
N ALA A 660 8.54 -0.30 -9.23
CA ALA A 660 9.50 0.68 -8.73
C ALA A 660 9.08 2.12 -9.04
N SER A 661 9.55 3.07 -8.22
CA SER A 661 9.56 4.46 -8.64
C SER A 661 10.52 4.69 -9.80
N VAL A 662 10.33 5.76 -10.54
CA VAL A 662 11.21 6.08 -11.68
C VAL A 662 12.67 6.27 -11.26
N LEU A 663 12.93 6.77 -10.04
CA LEU A 663 14.32 6.90 -9.55
C LEU A 663 14.90 5.57 -9.08
N GLU A 664 14.13 4.69 -8.42
CA GLU A 664 14.59 3.34 -8.07
C GLU A 664 14.98 2.54 -9.30
N HIS A 665 14.17 2.64 -10.37
CA HIS A 665 14.49 2.02 -11.66
C HIS A 665 15.84 2.53 -12.21
N VAL A 666 16.07 3.84 -12.20
CA VAL A 666 17.33 4.46 -12.69
C VAL A 666 18.52 4.10 -11.80
N LEU A 667 18.35 4.00 -10.48
CA LEU A 667 19.40 3.62 -9.54
C LEU A 667 19.79 2.13 -9.59
N LYS A 668 18.99 1.27 -10.24
CA LYS A 668 19.32 -0.17 -10.46
C LYS A 668 19.71 -0.92 -9.17
N GLY A 669 19.03 -0.60 -8.06
CA GLY A 669 19.25 -1.22 -6.75
C GLY A 669 20.36 -0.59 -5.91
N HIS A 670 21.05 0.44 -6.38
CA HIS A 670 22.02 1.19 -5.59
C HIS A 670 21.31 2.26 -4.71
N ALA A 671 21.86 2.53 -3.53
CA ALA A 671 21.32 3.57 -2.65
C ALA A 671 21.61 4.99 -3.18
N THR A 672 22.73 5.16 -3.89
CA THR A 672 23.14 6.44 -4.45
C THR A 672 23.47 6.33 -5.93
N ILE A 673 23.07 7.36 -6.71
CA ILE A 673 23.32 7.37 -8.16
C ILE A 673 24.83 7.47 -8.48
N ALA A 674 25.27 6.67 -9.46
CA ALA A 674 26.66 6.74 -9.92
C ALA A 674 26.91 8.02 -10.74
N PRO A 675 28.12 8.61 -10.69
CA PRO A 675 28.45 9.82 -11.46
C PRO A 675 28.35 9.64 -12.98
N SER A 676 28.35 8.41 -13.50
CA SER A 676 28.11 8.09 -14.91
C SER A 676 26.64 8.19 -15.32
N ASP A 677 25.70 8.03 -14.37
CA ASP A 677 24.27 7.86 -14.65
C ASP A 677 23.47 9.11 -14.26
N GLY A 678 24.03 9.98 -13.39
CA GLY A 678 23.35 11.20 -12.94
C GLY A 678 24.07 11.95 -11.84
N VAL A 679 23.38 12.94 -11.27
CA VAL A 679 23.93 13.82 -10.22
C VAL A 679 23.52 13.32 -8.85
N PHE A 680 24.48 13.21 -7.93
CA PHE A 680 24.22 13.10 -6.49
C PHE A 680 24.60 14.43 -5.80
N ILE A 681 23.62 15.12 -5.21
CA ILE A 681 23.90 16.36 -4.46
C ILE A 681 24.32 15.96 -3.06
N SER A 682 25.62 16.09 -2.76
CA SER A 682 26.27 15.50 -1.59
C SER A 682 26.21 16.34 -0.31
N VAL A 683 25.85 17.64 -0.40
CA VAL A 683 25.98 18.58 0.73
C VAL A 683 24.61 19.05 1.23
N THR A 684 24.22 18.60 2.45
CA THR A 684 23.03 19.14 3.12
C THR A 684 23.33 20.49 3.78
N ARG A 685 22.38 21.42 3.66
CA ARG A 685 22.40 22.73 4.31
C ARG A 685 21.40 22.82 5.47
N ARG A 686 20.94 21.68 5.97
CA ARG A 686 19.95 21.56 7.03
C ARG A 686 20.56 20.98 8.32
N MET A 687 21.05 19.75 8.26
CA MET A 687 21.42 18.95 9.41
C MET A 687 22.78 19.31 9.98
N HIS A 688 22.87 19.39 11.31
CA HIS A 688 24.14 19.40 12.03
C HIS A 688 24.96 18.14 11.66
N PRO A 689 26.33 18.20 11.63
CA PRO A 689 27.16 17.02 11.34
C PRO A 689 26.82 15.79 12.17
N ASP A 690 26.53 15.93 13.48
CA ASP A 690 26.20 14.84 14.38
C ASP A 690 24.87 14.14 14.06
N VAL A 691 23.90 14.84 13.46
CA VAL A 691 22.66 14.24 12.93
C VAL A 691 22.91 13.61 11.57
N CYS A 692 23.67 14.30 10.72
CA CYS A 692 23.95 13.88 9.36
C CYS A 692 24.78 12.59 9.30
N ALA A 693 25.72 12.38 10.22
CA ALA A 693 26.66 11.26 10.19
C ALA A 693 25.96 9.89 10.20
N PHE A 694 24.94 9.73 11.06
CA PHE A 694 24.14 8.50 11.09
C PHE A 694 23.38 8.28 9.77
N ILE A 695 22.66 9.30 9.32
CA ILE A 695 21.88 9.26 8.06
C ILE A 695 22.80 8.96 6.87
N SER A 696 23.96 9.62 6.80
CA SER A 696 24.95 9.41 5.74
C SER A 696 25.45 7.95 5.71
N GLY A 697 25.85 7.42 6.85
CA GLY A 697 26.40 6.06 6.95
C GLY A 697 25.38 4.97 6.71
N GLN A 698 24.17 5.10 7.28
CA GLN A 698 23.15 4.05 7.20
C GLN A 698 22.30 4.09 5.92
N ILE A 699 22.14 5.26 5.30
CA ILE A 699 21.20 5.45 4.19
C ILE A 699 21.92 5.82 2.88
N TYR A 700 22.95 6.69 2.91
CA TYR A 700 23.55 7.27 1.70
C TYR A 700 25.01 6.84 1.45
N GLU A 701 25.41 5.64 1.89
CA GLU A 701 26.73 5.04 1.63
C GLU A 701 27.91 5.93 2.06
N GLY A 702 27.70 6.80 3.06
CA GLY A 702 28.69 7.76 3.52
C GLY A 702 28.89 8.98 2.63
N ARG A 703 28.12 9.14 1.56
CA ARG A 703 28.30 10.21 0.56
C ARG A 703 27.67 11.55 0.95
N LEU A 704 26.74 11.58 1.91
CA LEU A 704 26.09 12.82 2.36
C LEU A 704 26.95 13.50 3.44
N THR A 705 27.21 14.81 3.27
CA THR A 705 27.97 15.61 4.22
C THR A 705 27.21 16.88 4.59
N SER A 706 27.51 17.47 5.74
CA SER A 706 26.92 18.74 6.16
C SER A 706 27.75 19.92 5.69
N HIS A 707 27.07 20.97 5.20
CA HIS A 707 27.74 22.24 4.92
C HIS A 707 28.36 22.83 6.20
N ALA A 708 29.52 23.48 6.10
CA ALA A 708 30.24 24.03 7.25
C ALA A 708 29.40 24.95 8.16
N SER A 709 28.44 25.70 7.60
CA SER A 709 27.53 26.53 8.39
C SER A 709 26.60 25.72 9.31
N CYS A 710 26.31 24.45 8.99
CA CYS A 710 25.46 23.61 9.82
C CYS A 710 26.13 23.21 11.14
N ALA A 711 27.45 23.15 11.19
CA ALA A 711 28.23 22.85 12.40
C ALA A 711 28.17 23.98 13.45
N VAL A 712 27.70 25.18 13.07
CA VAL A 712 27.49 26.32 13.98
C VAL A 712 26.22 26.15 14.81
N GLN A 713 25.27 25.31 14.35
CA GLN A 713 24.01 25.08 15.04
C GLN A 713 24.27 24.35 16.37
N ASN A 714 23.65 24.79 17.45
CA ASN A 714 23.80 24.15 18.76
C ASN A 714 22.63 24.48 19.68
N THR A 715 22.35 23.59 20.62
CA THR A 715 21.44 23.82 21.75
C THR A 715 22.20 23.73 23.07
N ASP A 716 21.64 24.28 24.17
CA ASP A 716 22.25 24.20 25.50
C ASP A 716 22.44 22.74 25.98
N VAL A 717 21.72 21.78 25.39
CA VAL A 717 21.82 20.35 25.70
C VAL A 717 22.64 19.56 24.67
N GLY A 718 23.35 20.28 23.77
CA GLY A 718 24.19 19.70 22.73
C GLY A 718 23.44 19.41 21.42
N THR A 719 24.01 18.53 20.62
CA THR A 719 23.58 18.20 19.24
C THR A 719 23.48 16.69 19.04
N GLY A 720 22.95 16.27 17.91
CA GLY A 720 22.98 14.87 17.48
C GLY A 720 21.70 14.10 17.79
N LEU A 721 21.87 12.82 18.08
CA LEU A 721 20.77 11.87 18.28
C LEU A 721 20.63 11.46 19.73
N ARG A 722 19.41 11.18 20.16
CA ARG A 722 19.07 10.70 21.51
C ARG A 722 18.03 9.59 21.41
N TRP A 723 18.09 8.65 22.33
CA TRP A 723 17.08 7.62 22.53
C TRP A 723 16.45 7.76 23.90
N LEU A 724 15.12 7.80 23.93
CA LEU A 724 14.33 7.78 25.16
C LEU A 724 13.64 6.41 25.24
N ASN A 725 14.16 5.55 26.08
CA ASN A 725 13.52 4.28 26.40
C ASN A 725 12.29 4.53 27.27
N VAL A 726 11.16 4.02 26.89
CA VAL A 726 9.87 4.24 27.56
C VAL A 726 9.15 2.91 27.72
N ASP A 727 8.94 2.48 28.95
CA ASP A 727 8.26 1.22 29.24
C ASP A 727 6.75 1.38 29.16
N HIS A 728 6.12 0.70 28.21
CA HIS A 728 4.66 0.56 28.11
C HIS A 728 4.29 -0.77 27.46
N VAL A 729 3.06 -1.23 27.68
CA VAL A 729 2.53 -2.49 27.17
C VAL A 729 1.17 -2.28 26.54
N ASP A 730 0.78 -3.18 25.63
CA ASP A 730 -0.54 -3.20 24.99
C ASP A 730 -0.87 -1.91 24.19
N CYS A 731 0.13 -1.12 23.78
CA CYS A 731 -0.06 0.05 22.91
C CYS A 731 0.13 -0.36 21.45
N SER A 732 -0.81 0.05 20.60
CA SER A 732 -0.82 -0.26 19.16
C SER A 732 -0.68 1.03 18.32
N THR A 733 -1.76 1.84 18.20
CA THR A 733 -1.79 3.08 17.39
C THR A 733 -1.60 4.35 18.20
N GLU A 734 -1.69 4.28 19.54
CA GLU A 734 -1.46 5.39 20.45
C GLU A 734 -0.81 4.94 21.76
N SER A 735 -0.01 5.81 22.36
CA SER A 735 0.64 5.64 23.65
C SER A 735 0.65 6.95 24.45
N GLN A 736 -0.15 7.00 25.51
CA GLN A 736 -0.18 8.14 26.43
C GLN A 736 1.18 8.31 27.12
N VAL A 737 1.85 7.21 27.46
CA VAL A 737 3.14 7.22 28.16
C VAL A 737 4.22 7.89 27.29
N GLU A 738 4.32 7.52 26.00
CA GLU A 738 5.25 8.20 25.07
C GLU A 738 4.88 9.69 24.90
N ALA A 739 3.58 10.02 24.79
CA ALA A 739 3.11 11.39 24.66
C ALA A 739 3.50 12.25 25.88
N ASP A 740 3.39 11.71 27.09
CA ASP A 740 3.77 12.38 28.34
C ASP A 740 5.29 12.60 28.42
N VAL A 741 6.11 11.59 28.05
CA VAL A 741 7.57 11.71 28.00
C VAL A 741 8.01 12.77 26.99
N VAL A 742 7.41 12.79 25.80
CA VAL A 742 7.66 13.82 24.78
C VAL A 742 7.32 15.21 25.32
N ALA A 743 6.16 15.35 25.98
CA ALA A 743 5.74 16.63 26.58
C ALA A 743 6.70 17.11 27.66
N GLU A 744 7.12 16.24 28.55
CA GLU A 744 8.09 16.55 29.63
C GLU A 744 9.43 16.97 29.05
N GLN A 745 9.92 16.23 28.05
CA GLN A 745 11.18 16.54 27.39
C GLN A 745 11.12 17.90 26.67
N ILE A 746 10.03 18.22 25.97
CA ILE A 746 9.84 19.54 25.35
C ILE A 746 9.84 20.64 26.41
N ARG A 747 9.09 20.47 27.54
CA ARG A 747 9.07 21.46 28.63
C ARG A 747 10.46 21.72 29.22
N SER A 748 11.30 20.67 29.33
CA SER A 748 12.68 20.82 29.83
C SER A 748 13.57 21.63 28.88
N LEU A 749 13.27 21.62 27.59
CA LEU A 749 14.02 22.34 26.54
C LEU A 749 13.48 23.75 26.25
N LEU A 750 12.22 24.02 26.57
CA LEU A 750 11.61 25.34 26.34
C LEU A 750 12.37 26.44 27.07
N GLY A 751 12.64 27.54 26.35
CA GLY A 751 13.37 28.68 26.85
C GLY A 751 14.91 28.51 26.95
N THR A 752 15.45 27.32 26.66
CA THR A 752 16.90 27.09 26.52
C THR A 752 17.41 27.76 25.24
N LYS A 753 18.72 27.96 25.12
CA LYS A 753 19.29 28.64 23.95
C LYS A 753 19.41 27.70 22.75
N TRP A 754 19.13 28.23 21.59
CA TRP A 754 19.43 27.64 20.30
C TRP A 754 20.21 28.63 19.43
N THR A 755 21.29 28.15 18.82
CA THR A 755 22.11 28.90 17.87
C THR A 755 21.84 28.37 16.46
N ASN A 756 21.48 29.23 15.51
CA ASN A 756 21.24 28.85 14.13
C ASN A 756 22.53 28.81 13.27
N GLN A 757 22.40 28.48 11.99
CA GLN A 757 23.51 28.41 11.02
C GLN A 757 24.28 29.73 10.83
N LYS A 758 23.67 30.88 11.15
CA LYS A 758 24.29 32.20 11.07
C LYS A 758 24.97 32.61 12.36
N GLY A 759 24.93 31.77 13.41
CA GLY A 759 25.46 32.10 14.72
C GLY A 759 24.53 32.98 15.57
N GLU A 760 23.32 33.24 15.10
CA GLU A 760 22.32 34.01 15.83
C GLU A 760 21.70 33.14 16.92
N GLN A 761 21.46 33.72 18.09
CA GLN A 761 20.93 32.98 19.26
C GLN A 761 19.59 33.51 19.70
N TRP A 762 18.68 32.58 19.96
CA TRP A 762 17.41 32.88 20.62
C TRP A 762 16.97 31.73 21.54
N LYS A 763 15.88 31.88 22.22
CA LYS A 763 15.29 30.84 23.09
C LYS A 763 14.41 29.94 22.27
N LEU A 764 14.46 28.63 22.53
CA LEU A 764 13.55 27.66 21.95
C LEU A 764 12.09 27.98 22.37
N GLU A 765 11.23 28.11 21.39
CA GLU A 765 9.77 28.31 21.53
C GLU A 765 9.01 27.09 21.00
N PRO A 766 7.71 26.93 21.33
CA PRO A 766 6.94 25.75 20.86
C PRO A 766 7.02 25.47 19.36
N ARG A 767 7.10 26.49 18.50
CA ARG A 767 7.25 26.36 17.04
C ARG A 767 8.59 25.75 16.59
N ASP A 768 9.58 25.69 17.46
CA ASP A 768 10.92 25.15 17.17
C ASP A 768 10.99 23.63 17.43
N PHE A 769 9.87 23.03 17.89
CA PHE A 769 9.74 21.61 18.11
C PHE A 769 8.79 20.96 17.10
N MET A 770 9.17 19.77 16.67
CA MET A 770 8.36 18.94 15.78
C MET A 770 8.22 17.53 16.38
N VAL A 771 6.99 17.02 16.48
CA VAL A 771 6.72 15.67 16.92
C VAL A 771 6.16 14.88 15.74
N VAL A 772 6.88 13.84 15.35
CA VAL A 772 6.54 12.94 14.26
C VAL A 772 6.01 11.63 14.85
N ALA A 773 4.86 11.15 14.41
CA ALA A 773 4.28 9.89 14.82
C ALA A 773 3.88 9.04 13.60
N PRO A 774 3.87 7.70 13.70
CA PRO A 774 3.48 6.82 12.60
C PRO A 774 1.98 6.81 12.34
N TYR A 775 1.16 6.99 13.39
CA TYR A 775 -0.29 6.82 13.35
C TYR A 775 -1.04 8.12 13.64
N ASN A 776 -2.19 8.30 12.99
CA ASN A 776 -3.05 9.46 13.20
C ASN A 776 -3.62 9.51 14.64
N ASP A 777 -3.85 8.37 15.29
CA ASP A 777 -4.35 8.31 16.66
C ASP A 777 -3.34 8.96 17.62
N GLN A 778 -2.07 8.61 17.54
CA GLN A 778 -1.00 9.24 18.32
C GLN A 778 -0.89 10.74 18.01
N VAL A 779 -1.00 11.12 16.73
CA VAL A 779 -1.00 12.54 16.35
C VAL A 779 -2.16 13.29 17.01
N ASN A 780 -3.36 12.71 17.03
CA ASN A 780 -4.56 13.31 17.61
C ASN A 780 -4.47 13.39 19.13
N LEU A 781 -3.98 12.33 19.78
CA LEU A 781 -3.72 12.28 21.22
C LEU A 781 -2.77 13.41 21.64
N ILE A 782 -1.58 13.49 21.02
CA ILE A 782 -0.58 14.51 21.33
C ILE A 782 -1.10 15.92 21.04
N LYS A 783 -1.78 16.14 19.91
CA LYS A 783 -2.40 17.43 19.59
C LYS A 783 -3.45 17.86 20.63
N SER A 784 -4.32 16.94 21.04
CA SER A 784 -5.32 17.20 22.06
C SER A 784 -4.68 17.61 23.38
N MET A 785 -3.63 16.90 23.79
CA MET A 785 -2.87 17.20 25.00
C MET A 785 -2.17 18.57 24.90
N PHE A 786 -1.45 18.84 23.80
CA PHE A 786 -0.70 20.09 23.62
C PHE A 786 -1.59 21.31 23.46
N ASN A 787 -2.77 21.18 22.86
CA ASN A 787 -3.73 22.29 22.76
C ASN A 787 -4.30 22.73 24.12
N ARG A 788 -4.33 21.83 25.12
CA ARG A 788 -4.79 22.12 26.47
C ARG A 788 -3.68 22.73 27.35
N ASP A 789 -2.43 22.58 26.96
CA ASP A 789 -1.25 23.10 27.67
C ASP A 789 -0.77 24.39 27.02
N GLU A 790 -0.78 25.52 27.78
CA GLU A 790 -0.33 26.82 27.28
C GLU A 790 1.16 26.84 26.87
N GLN A 791 2.00 26.01 27.51
CA GLN A 791 3.43 25.94 27.22
C GLN A 791 3.73 25.15 25.93
N LEU A 792 2.90 24.19 25.59
CA LEU A 792 3.11 23.32 24.43
C LEU A 792 2.29 23.73 23.20
N ARG A 793 1.37 24.65 23.38
CA ARG A 793 0.55 25.17 22.27
C ARG A 793 1.43 25.80 21.20
N GLY A 794 1.36 25.31 19.97
CA GLY A 794 2.19 25.74 18.84
C GLY A 794 3.31 24.77 18.46
N VAL A 795 3.53 23.71 19.24
CA VAL A 795 4.38 22.58 18.82
C VAL A 795 3.76 21.92 17.59
N GLN A 796 4.59 21.64 16.59
CA GLN A 796 4.14 21.00 15.36
C GLN A 796 4.02 19.49 15.58
N VAL A 797 2.82 18.92 15.37
CA VAL A 797 2.56 17.48 15.52
C VAL A 797 1.96 16.95 14.23
N GLY A 798 2.46 15.82 13.71
CA GLY A 798 1.95 15.21 12.49
C GLY A 798 2.60 13.88 12.14
N THR A 799 2.09 13.26 11.07
CA THR A 799 2.72 12.07 10.50
C THR A 799 3.97 12.43 9.69
N VAL A 800 4.78 11.42 9.37
CA VAL A 800 5.99 11.56 8.53
C VAL A 800 5.67 12.27 7.20
N ASP A 801 4.56 11.87 6.56
CA ASP A 801 4.13 12.41 5.26
C ASP A 801 3.79 13.91 5.34
N LYS A 802 3.15 14.34 6.43
CA LYS A 802 2.77 15.75 6.64
C LYS A 802 3.97 16.69 6.75
N PHE A 803 5.10 16.22 7.25
CA PHE A 803 6.29 17.02 7.47
C PHE A 803 7.30 16.97 6.32
N GLN A 804 6.94 16.40 5.18
CA GLN A 804 7.81 16.43 4.00
C GLN A 804 8.17 17.89 3.63
N GLY A 805 9.44 18.14 3.40
CA GLY A 805 9.96 19.48 3.09
C GLY A 805 10.15 20.42 4.28
N GLN A 806 9.56 20.15 5.44
CA GLN A 806 9.67 20.99 6.65
C GLN A 806 10.92 20.64 7.47
N GLU A 807 11.26 21.49 8.44
CA GLU A 807 12.40 21.29 9.34
C GLU A 807 12.18 22.02 10.69
N ALA A 808 12.79 21.53 11.73
CA ALA A 808 12.77 22.14 13.07
C ALA A 808 14.13 21.99 13.76
N PRO A 809 14.52 22.90 14.68
CA PRO A 809 15.70 22.73 15.53
C PRO A 809 15.74 21.41 16.27
N VAL A 810 14.60 21.00 16.85
CA VAL A 810 14.46 19.80 17.65
C VAL A 810 13.29 18.94 17.15
N VAL A 811 13.53 17.65 16.93
CA VAL A 811 12.53 16.72 16.42
C VAL A 811 12.40 15.52 17.35
N PHE A 812 11.18 15.09 17.61
CA PHE A 812 10.85 13.84 18.30
C PHE A 812 10.19 12.88 17.31
N PHE A 813 10.65 11.64 17.29
CA PHE A 813 9.99 10.55 16.56
C PHE A 813 9.51 9.52 17.58
N THR A 814 8.21 9.45 17.80
CA THR A 814 7.53 8.51 18.72
C THR A 814 7.10 7.28 17.91
N MET A 815 7.42 6.08 18.40
CA MET A 815 7.11 4.82 17.72
C MET A 815 5.75 4.25 18.13
N THR A 816 5.25 4.64 19.29
CA THR A 816 3.86 4.38 19.74
C THR A 816 3.57 2.95 20.14
N THR A 817 4.01 1.97 19.35
CA THR A 817 3.70 0.54 19.49
C THR A 817 4.61 -0.11 20.52
N SER A 818 4.05 -0.94 21.42
CA SER A 818 4.83 -1.57 22.51
C SER A 818 5.72 -2.70 22.02
N THR A 819 5.18 -3.59 21.20
CA THR A 819 5.88 -4.80 20.71
C THR A 819 5.56 -5.05 19.22
N ALA A 820 6.28 -5.98 18.59
CA ALA A 820 6.00 -6.38 17.22
C ALA A 820 4.59 -6.99 17.04
N GLU A 821 4.05 -7.64 18.07
CA GLU A 821 2.73 -8.27 18.06
C GLU A 821 1.59 -7.23 18.12
N ASP A 822 1.87 -6.04 18.65
CA ASP A 822 0.91 -4.93 18.75
C ASP A 822 0.82 -4.08 17.48
N MET A 823 1.64 -4.36 16.44
CA MET A 823 1.67 -3.58 15.20
C MET A 823 0.40 -3.79 14.36
N PRO A 824 -0.40 -2.74 14.09
CA PRO A 824 -1.62 -2.89 13.28
C PRO A 824 -1.32 -2.99 11.77
N ARG A 825 -0.13 -2.56 11.35
CA ARG A 825 0.33 -2.54 9.97
C ARG A 825 1.74 -3.09 9.90
N GLY A 826 2.00 -4.30 9.86
CA GLY A 826 3.30 -4.96 9.71
C GLY A 826 4.61 -4.19 9.99
N PRO A 827 5.72 -4.88 10.09
CA PRO A 827 7.04 -4.28 10.35
C PRO A 827 7.48 -3.30 9.25
N GLU A 828 7.08 -3.52 7.99
CA GLU A 828 7.43 -2.69 6.83
C GLU A 828 6.95 -1.25 6.99
N PHE A 829 5.82 -1.06 7.65
CA PHE A 829 5.29 0.27 7.92
C PHE A 829 6.06 0.98 9.04
N LEU A 830 6.21 0.32 10.19
CA LEU A 830 6.75 0.96 11.39
C LEU A 830 8.27 1.09 11.36
N PHE A 831 8.98 0.06 10.86
CA PHE A 831 10.45 0.04 10.76
C PHE A 831 10.99 0.56 9.42
N SER A 832 10.15 1.16 8.58
CA SER A 832 10.56 1.71 7.29
C SER A 832 11.80 2.61 7.41
N ARG A 833 12.88 2.25 6.71
CA ARG A 833 14.12 3.04 6.63
C ARG A 833 13.85 4.46 6.10
N ASN A 834 12.95 4.56 5.13
CA ASN A 834 12.57 5.84 4.52
C ASN A 834 11.83 6.73 5.53
N ARG A 835 10.92 6.16 6.33
CA ARG A 835 10.21 6.90 7.39
C ARG A 835 11.16 7.39 8.47
N LEU A 836 12.08 6.52 8.92
CA LEU A 836 13.12 6.90 9.87
C LEU A 836 14.03 8.02 9.29
N ASN A 837 14.48 7.85 8.03
CA ASN A 837 15.27 8.87 7.33
C ASN A 837 14.53 10.22 7.29
N VAL A 838 13.26 10.22 6.88
CA VAL A 838 12.47 11.45 6.82
C VAL A 838 12.32 12.06 8.21
N ALA A 839 11.92 11.28 9.22
CA ALA A 839 11.70 11.79 10.57
C ALA A 839 12.97 12.43 11.16
N ILE A 840 14.09 11.73 11.15
CA ILE A 840 15.37 12.20 11.72
C ILE A 840 15.93 13.38 10.92
N SER A 841 15.85 13.34 9.59
CA SER A 841 16.37 14.41 8.73
C SER A 841 15.56 15.72 8.75
N ARG A 842 14.41 15.76 9.46
CA ARG A 842 13.71 17.01 9.78
C ARG A 842 14.47 17.81 10.82
N ALA A 843 15.31 17.17 11.64
CA ALA A 843 16.08 17.84 12.68
C ALA A 843 17.23 18.66 12.09
N ARG A 844 17.31 19.92 12.51
CA ARG A 844 18.46 20.77 12.20
C ARG A 844 19.61 20.51 13.17
N CYS A 845 19.33 20.22 14.43
CA CYS A 845 20.32 20.16 15.49
C CYS A 845 20.21 18.94 16.40
N LEU A 846 19.00 18.56 16.80
CA LEU A 846 18.77 17.52 17.80
C LEU A 846 17.56 16.66 17.43
N ALA A 847 17.70 15.33 17.44
CA ALA A 847 16.61 14.39 17.17
C ALA A 847 16.50 13.35 18.27
N PHE A 848 15.28 13.07 18.71
CA PHE A 848 14.92 12.06 19.69
C PHE A 848 14.13 10.93 19.05
N LEU A 849 14.53 9.68 19.30
CA LEU A 849 13.71 8.50 19.08
C LEU A 849 13.08 8.10 20.42
N VAL A 850 11.77 7.87 20.44
CA VAL A 850 11.01 7.48 21.64
C VAL A 850 10.33 6.15 21.34
N CYS A 851 10.72 5.09 22.08
CA CYS A 851 10.17 3.74 21.91
C CYS A 851 10.48 2.86 23.10
N THR A 852 9.83 1.69 23.16
CA THR A 852 10.15 0.63 24.12
C THR A 852 11.43 -0.13 23.71
N ASP A 853 12.12 -0.75 24.66
CA ASP A 853 13.20 -1.69 24.41
C ASP A 853 12.67 -3.00 23.78
N GLU A 854 11.47 -3.42 24.16
CA GLU A 854 10.81 -4.61 23.60
C GLU A 854 10.55 -4.50 22.08
N LEU A 855 10.30 -3.30 21.56
CA LEU A 855 10.12 -3.08 20.13
C LEU A 855 11.39 -3.40 19.33
N LEU A 856 12.59 -3.22 19.94
CA LEU A 856 13.88 -3.56 19.33
C LEU A 856 14.12 -5.08 19.26
N ASN A 857 13.40 -5.86 20.07
CA ASN A 857 13.48 -7.32 20.12
C ASN A 857 12.49 -8.01 19.16
N ALA A 858 11.90 -7.25 18.21
CA ALA A 858 11.00 -7.77 17.21
C ALA A 858 11.62 -8.95 16.44
N ARG A 859 10.84 -10.00 16.21
CA ARG A 859 11.26 -11.17 15.42
C ARG A 859 10.90 -10.96 13.96
N ALA A 860 11.89 -11.10 13.09
CA ALA A 860 11.69 -11.04 11.65
C ALA A 860 11.08 -12.36 11.14
N ARG A 861 10.14 -12.25 10.20
CA ARG A 861 9.56 -13.39 9.47
C ARG A 861 10.35 -13.71 8.19
N ASP A 862 11.07 -12.73 7.66
CA ASP A 862 11.91 -12.83 6.48
C ASP A 862 13.16 -11.93 6.56
N ILE A 863 14.00 -11.96 5.54
CA ILE A 863 15.27 -11.22 5.51
C ILE A 863 15.04 -9.71 5.34
N GLU A 864 14.00 -9.28 4.65
CA GLU A 864 13.69 -7.85 4.48
C GLU A 864 13.22 -7.26 5.81
N GLU A 865 12.33 -7.93 6.55
CA GLU A 865 11.96 -7.52 7.90
C GLU A 865 13.18 -7.45 8.84
N MET A 866 14.11 -8.42 8.74
CA MET A 866 15.36 -8.39 9.51
C MET A 866 16.19 -7.13 9.22
N ARG A 867 16.29 -6.72 7.97
CA ARG A 867 17.00 -5.49 7.58
C ARG A 867 16.31 -4.23 8.09
N LEU A 868 14.98 -4.21 8.11
CA LEU A 868 14.21 -3.08 8.65
C LEU A 868 14.42 -2.94 10.16
N ILE A 869 14.28 -4.04 10.91
CA ILE A 869 14.48 -4.06 12.37
C ILE A 869 15.93 -3.67 12.71
N ALA A 870 16.92 -4.19 11.98
CA ALA A 870 18.33 -3.86 12.17
C ALA A 870 18.62 -2.35 12.03
N THR A 871 17.87 -1.61 11.21
CA THR A 871 18.07 -0.17 11.06
C THR A 871 17.70 0.61 12.33
N LEU A 872 16.62 0.22 13.01
CA LEU A 872 16.21 0.84 14.27
C LEU A 872 17.21 0.49 15.40
N SER A 873 17.65 -0.77 15.48
CA SER A 873 18.67 -1.22 16.41
C SER A 873 20.00 -0.48 16.20
N ALA A 874 20.41 -0.28 14.93
CA ALA A 874 21.60 0.51 14.59
C ALA A 874 21.51 1.98 15.05
N PHE A 875 20.29 2.57 15.07
CA PHE A 875 20.09 3.91 15.62
C PHE A 875 20.41 3.94 17.13
N VAL A 876 19.87 2.98 17.88
CA VAL A 876 20.07 2.89 19.33
C VAL A 876 21.54 2.62 19.66
N GLU A 877 22.20 1.68 18.97
CA GLU A 877 23.62 1.39 19.10
C GLU A 877 24.49 2.62 18.81
N TYR A 878 24.17 3.36 17.75
CA TYR A 878 24.88 4.59 17.40
C TYR A 878 24.77 5.63 18.52
N VAL A 879 23.56 5.84 19.07
CA VAL A 879 23.34 6.76 20.20
C VAL A 879 24.13 6.34 21.44
N GLN A 880 24.14 5.05 21.77
CA GLN A 880 24.88 4.51 22.92
C GLN A 880 26.40 4.64 22.74
N ALA A 881 26.91 4.55 21.53
CA ALA A 881 28.32 4.69 21.22
C ALA A 881 28.80 6.16 21.19
N THR A 882 27.90 7.12 20.95
CA THR A 882 28.26 8.55 20.77
C THR A 882 27.93 9.43 21.98
N ASN A 883 27.09 8.99 22.90
CA ASN A 883 26.74 9.66 24.16
C ASN A 883 27.30 8.91 25.38
#